data_5fb924ac62f0094de1fc745366db59bd
#
_entry.id   5fb924ac62f0094de1fc745366db59bd
#
_cell.length_a   1.000
_cell.length_b   1.000
_cell.length_c   1.000
_cell.angle_alpha   90.00
_cell.angle_beta   90.00
_cell.angle_gamma   90.00
#
_symmetry.space_group_name_H-M   'P 1'
#
loop_
_entity.id
_entity.type
_entity.pdbx_description
1 polymer ?
#
loop_
_entity_poly.entity_id
_entity_poly.type
_entity_poly.pdbx_seq_one_letter_code
_entity_poly.pdbx_strand_id
1 'polypeptide(L)'
;MKIRAIIVLALIACGIVSTIFYVKANQVSTNEKAIIEAIQTKNTPALIQALITRMKNQLEKDVNTFPELIKEVETYAGTCHDSASVAILHSTIAEMYNNYYMQNRWNVNQRTELAGYVPDDIREWTSNLFREKIKQELTLSLQPARLLQQTPVSQYNLILKKGKDTPQLRPTLYDFLAFRAIDIQPSDKWYEDVIDFRRTQPEKKALLLDELDYWQYKYDSQSTNTNDYRNTLDSLYNVYDKEPFAAEIRIAEMNLLQRERYQGNKAHQDSIQALIYSLCKESIAQYPKYDRINVFKNQLNEMEMPVLNIQSDNNVYPGKDLTLQIKYVNTPRLVVRIYKSLRQPEDAWRNYGKNSKSMRGELVKEVTFKMNLANSYTEADSTLAIPMDRLGLYEYVITVPGKQLTVSNRFSVSRLAALTRSQTNNPEVLVTDLESGKPIEGATVIYYKTNMMNGTIQRQGEVKTDQLGIAILPAKKKIEHIRPVLREDSSSIITNIYPYGTSRSGQEKETVGLSLFTDRGIYRPGQNVFFKGIAYVKDTDNPHVVTGRTYTVTLRDANYKEVASKEFKTDRFGSFNGEFTIPAQTLSGNFTLVTERSRTNIRVEEYKRPTFKVSFLPLKEEVSFGHPVKLTGEAQTFSGINLQEGEINWTITRRPFWARFYMPDPFDFTYKQVANGTTKIDNKGNFTISFIPERPETSDMRPAFQSYEVTATLTDSKGETQEASYTFSVGDTGILLDIQMPGEEMENDSAKAVVTAYTVNRQKTSAEGSYTIYSLSDEKPEKDMFGADRYKINKLVTVGTFITGDEISPVVFRELPAGRYRLEVKSTDSNGKEVSANQDFILYNRRDKRPPVFMHAWLVNEHTTCAPGEEAAFIFGTSDKDTHILYEIYTADNKCTERKLIRLSDENRTFRIPFKETDGEGFTVSFTFVKDGKMYVKQVPVQRRQPDRRLNIQAKTFRDHLLPGSKENWKFRITDADSLTVSAEVLAGMYDASLDKLLPFSW
;
A
#
# COMPACT_ATOMS: atom_id res chain seq x y z
N MET A 1 -23.90 -2.19 14.97
CA MET A 1 -23.43 -3.29 15.87
C MET A 1 -24.35 -4.48 15.60
N LYS A 2 -23.87 -5.42 14.73
CA LYS A 2 -24.68 -6.56 14.30
C LYS A 2 -25.09 -7.37 15.53
N ILE A 3 -26.39 -7.61 15.72
CA ILE A 3 -26.91 -8.52 16.74
C ILE A 3 -26.59 -9.94 16.27
N ARG A 4 -25.41 -10.40 16.58
CA ARG A 4 -24.97 -11.76 16.26
C ARG A 4 -25.24 -12.66 17.45
N ALA A 5 -26.01 -13.71 17.27
CA ALA A 5 -26.00 -14.85 18.17
C ALA A 5 -24.57 -15.40 18.14
N ILE A 6 -23.80 -15.12 19.17
CA ILE A 6 -22.41 -15.59 19.27
C ILE A 6 -22.47 -17.04 19.73
N ILE A 7 -22.27 -17.93 18.79
CA ILE A 7 -21.92 -19.31 19.14
C ILE A 7 -20.46 -19.31 19.53
N VAL A 8 -20.18 -19.82 20.67
CA VAL A 8 -18.83 -20.26 21.02
C VAL A 8 -18.70 -21.72 20.51
N LEU A 9 -18.69 -21.86 19.21
CA LEU A 9 -17.80 -22.81 18.59
C LEU A 9 -16.47 -22.08 18.60
N ALA A 10 -15.82 -22.05 19.75
CA ALA A 10 -14.48 -21.52 19.91
C ALA A 10 -13.49 -22.49 19.27
N LEU A 11 -13.51 -22.54 17.93
CA LEU A 11 -12.44 -23.06 17.13
C LEU A 11 -11.58 -21.86 16.75
N ILE A 12 -10.50 -21.71 17.52
CA ILE A 12 -9.31 -20.94 17.16
C ILE A 12 -9.49 -19.42 17.11
N ALA A 13 -9.41 -18.77 18.26
CA ALA A 13 -8.82 -17.45 18.35
C ALA A 13 -7.38 -17.62 18.84
N CYS A 14 -6.42 -17.36 17.99
CA CYS A 14 -5.01 -17.28 18.35
C CYS A 14 -4.77 -16.20 19.39
N GLY A 15 -4.10 -16.55 20.46
CA GLY A 15 -3.41 -15.64 21.35
C GLY A 15 -3.63 -15.92 22.81
N ILE A 16 -2.91 -16.88 23.37
CA ILE A 16 -2.24 -16.79 24.68
C ILE A 16 -1.33 -18.02 24.77
N VAL A 17 -0.04 -17.76 24.65
CA VAL A 17 1.02 -18.71 24.96
C VAL A 17 1.36 -18.59 26.44
N SER A 18 1.62 -19.75 27.02
CA SER A 18 2.23 -19.99 28.32
C SER A 18 1.32 -19.98 29.56
N THR A 19 1.07 -21.13 29.97
CA THR A 19 1.03 -21.78 31.28
C THR A 19 -0.03 -22.88 31.30
N ILE A 20 0.35 -24.10 31.07
CA ILE A 20 -0.29 -25.33 31.58
C ILE A 20 0.47 -26.54 30.96
N PHE A 21 1.58 -26.91 31.55
CA PHE A 21 2.31 -28.12 31.14
C PHE A 21 2.04 -29.36 32.02
N TYR A 22 1.08 -29.29 32.97
CA TYR A 22 0.95 -30.38 33.96
C TYR A 22 -0.41 -31.09 34.10
N VAL A 23 -1.39 -30.82 33.21
CA VAL A 23 -2.73 -31.49 33.26
C VAL A 23 -2.96 -32.45 32.08
N LYS A 24 -1.98 -32.65 31.21
CA LYS A 24 -2.17 -33.21 29.84
C LYS A 24 -2.35 -34.73 29.70
N ALA A 25 -1.99 -35.55 30.67
CA ALA A 25 -2.06 -37.01 30.51
C ALA A 25 -3.45 -37.64 30.85
N ASN A 26 -4.24 -36.97 31.69
CA ASN A 26 -5.56 -37.48 32.14
C ASN A 26 -6.75 -36.97 31.29
N GLN A 27 -6.61 -35.92 30.47
CA GLN A 27 -7.74 -35.35 29.70
C GLN A 27 -8.09 -36.14 28.43
N VAL A 28 -7.14 -36.80 27.77
CA VAL A 28 -7.41 -37.60 26.56
C VAL A 28 -8.35 -38.77 26.88
N SER A 29 -8.16 -39.41 28.03
CA SER A 29 -9.05 -40.51 28.47
C SER A 29 -10.46 -40.01 28.90
N THR A 30 -10.58 -38.77 29.35
CA THR A 30 -11.85 -38.19 29.79
C THR A 30 -12.74 -37.80 28.61
N ASN A 31 -12.16 -37.24 27.53
CA ASN A 31 -12.90 -36.88 26.31
C ASN A 31 -13.42 -38.09 25.54
N GLU A 32 -12.65 -39.16 25.45
CA GLU A 32 -13.12 -40.42 24.84
C GLU A 32 -14.27 -41.02 25.60
N LYS A 33 -14.21 -41.02 26.92
CA LYS A 33 -15.34 -41.45 27.77
C LYS A 33 -16.60 -40.62 27.55
N ALA A 34 -16.45 -39.27 27.45
CA ALA A 34 -17.59 -38.40 27.18
C ALA A 34 -18.24 -38.66 25.81
N ILE A 35 -17.43 -38.94 24.77
CA ILE A 35 -17.94 -39.32 23.44
C ILE A 35 -18.69 -40.62 23.51
N ILE A 36 -18.15 -41.68 24.12
CA ILE A 36 -18.79 -42.98 24.28
C ILE A 36 -20.11 -42.87 25.06
N GLU A 37 -20.09 -42.13 26.17
CA GLU A 37 -21.28 -41.90 27.00
C GLU A 37 -22.39 -41.17 26.23
N ALA A 38 -22.01 -40.11 25.48
CA ALA A 38 -22.95 -39.38 24.64
C ALA A 38 -23.56 -40.23 23.52
N ILE A 39 -22.81 -41.15 22.92
CA ILE A 39 -23.28 -42.12 21.95
C ILE A 39 -24.25 -43.12 22.60
N GLN A 40 -23.88 -43.71 23.74
CA GLN A 40 -24.68 -44.68 24.47
C GLN A 40 -26.02 -44.08 24.95
N THR A 41 -25.99 -42.85 25.40
CA THR A 41 -27.21 -42.14 25.89
C THR A 41 -28.00 -41.47 24.78
N LYS A 42 -27.56 -41.60 23.50
CA LYS A 42 -28.13 -40.89 22.34
C LYS A 42 -28.27 -39.37 22.55
N ASN A 43 -27.39 -38.79 23.33
CA ASN A 43 -27.37 -37.35 23.62
C ASN A 43 -26.49 -36.62 22.59
N THR A 44 -27.07 -36.27 21.43
CA THR A 44 -26.32 -35.67 20.33
C THR A 44 -25.72 -34.28 20.66
N PRO A 45 -26.37 -33.39 21.40
CA PRO A 45 -25.72 -32.16 21.83
C PRO A 45 -24.47 -32.41 22.68
N ALA A 46 -24.48 -33.37 23.59
CA ALA A 46 -23.30 -33.74 24.38
C ALA A 46 -22.20 -34.37 23.51
N LEU A 47 -22.58 -35.16 22.50
CA LEU A 47 -21.64 -35.71 21.51
C LEU A 47 -20.92 -34.58 20.74
N ILE A 48 -21.68 -33.63 20.20
CA ILE A 48 -21.10 -32.47 19.46
C ILE A 48 -20.17 -31.67 20.37
N GLN A 49 -20.53 -31.40 21.62
CA GLN A 49 -19.68 -30.71 22.58
C GLN A 49 -18.38 -31.47 22.85
N ALA A 50 -18.47 -32.78 23.06
CA ALA A 50 -17.30 -33.64 23.29
C ALA A 50 -16.36 -33.69 22.09
N LEU A 51 -16.90 -33.78 20.86
CA LEU A 51 -16.14 -33.73 19.60
C LEU A 51 -15.41 -32.40 19.44
N ILE A 52 -16.08 -31.26 19.65
CA ILE A 52 -15.49 -29.94 19.59
C ILE A 52 -14.34 -29.82 20.61
N THR A 53 -14.55 -30.29 21.83
CA THR A 53 -13.53 -30.26 22.87
C THR A 53 -12.30 -31.11 22.52
N ARG A 54 -12.52 -32.30 21.97
CA ARG A 54 -11.47 -33.21 21.50
C ARG A 54 -10.68 -32.58 20.35
N MET A 55 -11.36 -32.02 19.38
CA MET A 55 -10.75 -31.35 18.25
C MET A 55 -9.85 -30.19 18.71
N LYS A 56 -10.36 -29.33 19.60
CA LYS A 56 -9.57 -28.24 20.15
C LYS A 56 -8.29 -28.76 20.83
N ASN A 57 -8.40 -29.76 21.67
CA ASN A 57 -7.27 -30.36 22.40
C ASN A 57 -6.25 -31.03 21.47
N GLN A 58 -6.69 -31.60 20.35
CA GLN A 58 -5.82 -32.23 19.37
C GLN A 58 -5.08 -31.21 18.52
N LEU A 59 -5.77 -30.16 18.02
CA LEU A 59 -5.18 -29.06 17.26
C LEU A 59 -4.18 -28.24 18.07
N GLU A 60 -4.38 -28.11 19.39
CA GLU A 60 -3.40 -27.50 20.29
C GLU A 60 -2.08 -28.30 20.37
N LYS A 61 -2.14 -29.62 20.11
CA LYS A 61 -0.96 -30.51 20.11
C LYS A 61 -0.26 -30.57 18.75
N ASP A 62 -1.03 -30.74 17.70
CA ASP A 62 -0.52 -30.87 16.33
C ASP A 62 -1.56 -30.37 15.32
N VAL A 63 -1.26 -29.23 14.68
CA VAL A 63 -2.10 -28.60 13.66
C VAL A 63 -2.22 -29.47 12.39
N ASN A 64 -1.25 -30.34 12.11
CA ASN A 64 -1.25 -31.20 10.93
C ASN A 64 -2.31 -32.32 10.98
N THR A 65 -2.94 -32.56 12.14
CA THR A 65 -4.02 -33.52 12.30
C THR A 65 -5.39 -33.00 11.84
N PHE A 66 -5.46 -31.79 11.31
CA PHE A 66 -6.73 -31.16 10.91
C PHE A 66 -7.51 -31.95 9.84
N PRO A 67 -6.87 -32.49 8.77
CA PRO A 67 -7.57 -33.30 7.77
C PRO A 67 -8.21 -34.57 8.33
N GLU A 68 -7.52 -35.24 9.25
CA GLU A 68 -8.04 -36.47 9.90
C GLU A 68 -9.24 -36.14 10.79
N LEU A 69 -9.23 -35.00 11.48
CA LEU A 69 -10.36 -34.53 12.30
C LEU A 69 -11.59 -34.20 11.47
N ILE A 70 -11.42 -33.61 10.28
CA ILE A 70 -12.55 -33.39 9.35
C ILE A 70 -13.21 -34.72 8.99
N LYS A 71 -12.44 -35.74 8.56
CA LYS A 71 -12.94 -37.07 8.20
C LYS A 71 -13.66 -37.76 9.36
N GLU A 72 -13.17 -37.57 10.58
CA GLU A 72 -13.83 -38.07 11.78
C GLU A 72 -15.22 -37.45 11.95
N VAL A 73 -15.38 -36.14 11.81
CA VAL A 73 -16.68 -35.45 11.94
C VAL A 73 -17.63 -35.84 10.78
N GLU A 74 -17.11 -35.99 9.56
CA GLU A 74 -17.90 -36.50 8.41
C GLU A 74 -18.44 -37.91 8.68
N THR A 75 -17.62 -38.77 9.29
CA THR A 75 -18.06 -40.13 9.67
C THR A 75 -19.20 -40.08 10.69
N TYR A 76 -19.10 -39.21 11.71
CA TYR A 76 -20.17 -39.03 12.67
C TYR A 76 -21.45 -38.46 12.05
N ALA A 77 -21.35 -37.53 11.10
CA ALA A 77 -22.49 -36.98 10.38
C ALA A 77 -23.21 -38.06 9.57
N GLY A 78 -22.45 -38.99 8.94
CA GLY A 78 -23.01 -40.10 8.17
C GLY A 78 -23.66 -41.20 9.04
N THR A 79 -23.30 -41.31 10.32
CA THR A 79 -23.83 -42.34 11.23
C THR A 79 -24.91 -41.83 12.20
N CYS A 80 -25.07 -40.52 12.28
CA CYS A 80 -26.05 -39.90 13.16
C CYS A 80 -27.48 -40.00 12.60
N HIS A 81 -28.43 -40.42 13.44
CA HIS A 81 -29.84 -40.63 13.03
C HIS A 81 -30.74 -39.42 13.34
N ASP A 82 -30.28 -38.46 14.11
CA ASP A 82 -31.03 -37.24 14.43
C ASP A 82 -30.77 -36.16 13.39
N SER A 83 -31.73 -35.88 12.53
CA SER A 83 -31.63 -34.97 11.40
C SER A 83 -31.22 -33.53 11.80
N ALA A 84 -31.67 -33.05 12.96
CA ALA A 84 -31.33 -31.70 13.44
C ALA A 84 -29.84 -31.64 13.84
N SER A 85 -29.33 -32.68 14.48
CA SER A 85 -27.93 -32.81 14.85
C SER A 85 -27.03 -33.03 13.63
N VAL A 86 -27.49 -33.78 12.62
CA VAL A 86 -26.80 -33.93 11.34
C VAL A 86 -26.63 -32.56 10.65
N ALA A 87 -27.66 -31.72 10.66
CA ALA A 87 -27.58 -30.36 10.13
C ALA A 87 -26.52 -29.51 10.85
N ILE A 88 -26.42 -29.60 12.17
CA ILE A 88 -25.36 -28.92 12.96
C ILE A 88 -23.96 -29.45 12.60
N LEU A 89 -23.82 -30.78 12.44
CA LEU A 89 -22.55 -31.39 12.03
C LEU A 89 -22.13 -30.93 10.65
N HIS A 90 -23.03 -30.86 9.65
CA HIS A 90 -22.72 -30.30 8.32
C HIS A 90 -22.28 -28.84 8.40
N SER A 91 -22.94 -28.00 9.20
CA SER A 91 -22.51 -26.63 9.43
C SER A 91 -21.11 -26.55 10.07
N THR A 92 -20.78 -27.50 10.98
CA THR A 92 -19.47 -27.59 11.59
C THR A 92 -18.40 -28.03 10.59
N ILE A 93 -18.70 -29.01 9.74
CA ILE A 93 -17.81 -29.47 8.67
C ILE A 93 -17.52 -28.35 7.69
N ALA A 94 -18.54 -27.59 7.27
CA ALA A 94 -18.37 -26.41 6.40
C ALA A 94 -17.40 -25.39 7.01
N GLU A 95 -17.57 -25.08 8.30
CA GLU A 95 -16.67 -24.18 9.01
C GLU A 95 -15.24 -24.73 9.11
N MET A 96 -15.08 -26.04 9.33
CA MET A 96 -13.76 -26.68 9.35
C MET A 96 -13.05 -26.54 8.00
N TYR A 97 -13.72 -26.87 6.89
CA TYR A 97 -13.17 -26.67 5.55
C TYR A 97 -12.81 -25.20 5.28
N ASN A 98 -13.69 -24.27 5.66
CA ASN A 98 -13.44 -22.85 5.51
C ASN A 98 -12.22 -22.38 6.34
N ASN A 99 -12.12 -22.83 7.59
CA ASN A 99 -10.98 -22.48 8.44
C ASN A 99 -9.66 -23.02 7.89
N TYR A 100 -9.66 -24.28 7.42
CA TYR A 100 -8.48 -24.86 6.77
C TYR A 100 -8.09 -24.07 5.51
N TYR A 101 -9.06 -23.75 4.64
CA TYR A 101 -8.86 -22.94 3.44
C TYR A 101 -8.29 -21.55 3.80
N MET A 102 -8.90 -20.85 4.74
CA MET A 102 -8.49 -19.50 5.11
C MET A 102 -7.08 -19.45 5.73
N GLN A 103 -6.69 -20.44 6.52
CA GLN A 103 -5.34 -20.54 7.10
C GLN A 103 -4.29 -20.85 6.02
N ASN A 104 -4.63 -21.64 5.01
CA ASN A 104 -3.73 -22.11 3.96
C ASN A 104 -3.96 -21.42 2.61
N ARG A 105 -4.80 -20.38 2.54
CA ARG A 105 -5.30 -19.80 1.28
C ARG A 105 -4.18 -19.36 0.33
N TRP A 106 -3.05 -18.90 0.86
CA TRP A 106 -1.92 -18.49 0.04
C TRP A 106 -1.34 -19.66 -0.75
N ASN A 107 -1.16 -20.81 -0.10
CA ASN A 107 -0.67 -22.03 -0.75
C ASN A 107 -1.75 -22.64 -1.65
N VAL A 108 -3.00 -22.66 -1.18
CA VAL A 108 -4.15 -23.23 -1.91
C VAL A 108 -4.41 -22.49 -3.22
N ASN A 109 -4.36 -21.15 -3.21
CA ASN A 109 -4.59 -20.33 -4.40
C ASN A 109 -3.48 -20.43 -5.46
N GLN A 110 -2.34 -21.05 -5.12
CA GLN A 110 -1.25 -21.30 -6.08
C GLN A 110 -1.40 -22.66 -6.79
N ARG A 111 -2.37 -23.47 -6.42
CA ARG A 111 -2.56 -24.81 -7.00
C ARG A 111 -3.36 -24.74 -8.29
N THR A 112 -2.90 -25.52 -9.27
CA THR A 112 -3.59 -25.65 -10.55
C THR A 112 -4.71 -26.69 -10.45
N GLU A 113 -5.88 -26.34 -10.96
CA GLU A 113 -7.01 -27.26 -11.02
C GLU A 113 -6.82 -28.25 -12.18
N LEU A 114 -6.97 -29.53 -11.88
CA LEU A 114 -6.97 -30.59 -12.87
C LEU A 114 -8.42 -30.97 -13.18
N ALA A 115 -8.85 -30.72 -14.41
CA ALA A 115 -10.23 -31.00 -14.81
C ALA A 115 -10.61 -32.47 -14.60
N GLY A 116 -11.70 -32.71 -13.84
CA GLY A 116 -12.23 -34.05 -13.58
C GLY A 116 -11.46 -34.87 -12.55
N TYR A 117 -10.47 -34.30 -11.85
CA TYR A 117 -9.73 -34.98 -10.79
C TYR A 117 -9.91 -34.27 -9.44
N VAL A 118 -10.34 -35.02 -8.44
CA VAL A 118 -10.42 -34.56 -7.04
C VAL A 118 -9.44 -35.38 -6.22
N PRO A 119 -8.38 -34.74 -5.66
CA PRO A 119 -7.43 -35.45 -4.79
C PRO A 119 -8.09 -35.97 -3.51
N ASP A 120 -7.69 -37.15 -3.04
CA ASP A 120 -8.16 -37.74 -1.77
C ASP A 120 -7.69 -36.93 -0.55
N ASP A 121 -6.57 -36.25 -0.66
CA ASP A 121 -5.98 -35.43 0.40
C ASP A 121 -6.37 -33.95 0.23
N ILE A 122 -7.07 -33.41 1.22
CA ILE A 122 -7.47 -31.98 1.19
C ILE A 122 -6.27 -31.01 1.12
N ARG A 123 -5.07 -31.48 1.48
CA ARG A 123 -3.83 -30.74 1.36
C ARG A 123 -3.43 -30.47 -0.09
N GLU A 124 -4.05 -31.14 -1.06
CA GLU A 124 -3.86 -30.96 -2.50
C GLU A 124 -5.02 -30.22 -3.18
N TRP A 125 -6.10 -29.94 -2.47
CA TRP A 125 -7.29 -29.28 -3.02
C TRP A 125 -7.03 -27.86 -3.47
N THR A 126 -7.66 -27.47 -4.57
CA THR A 126 -7.70 -26.10 -5.08
C THR A 126 -8.74 -25.25 -4.36
N SER A 127 -8.68 -23.94 -4.56
CA SER A 127 -9.67 -23.01 -3.98
C SER A 127 -11.10 -23.31 -4.41
N ASN A 128 -11.31 -23.77 -5.65
CA ASN A 128 -12.63 -24.12 -6.16
C ASN A 128 -13.19 -25.36 -5.46
N LEU A 129 -12.36 -26.42 -5.30
CA LEU A 129 -12.78 -27.63 -4.58
C LEU A 129 -13.20 -27.30 -3.13
N PHE A 130 -12.46 -26.45 -2.43
CA PHE A 130 -12.86 -26.00 -1.09
C PHE A 130 -14.19 -25.24 -1.13
N ARG A 131 -14.37 -24.30 -2.05
CA ARG A 131 -15.61 -23.51 -2.15
C ARG A 131 -16.84 -24.36 -2.44
N GLU A 132 -16.72 -25.29 -3.38
CA GLU A 132 -17.82 -26.20 -3.74
C GLU A 132 -18.16 -27.15 -2.57
N LYS A 133 -17.16 -27.72 -1.89
CA LYS A 133 -17.39 -28.57 -0.73
C LYS A 133 -18.05 -27.78 0.41
N ILE A 134 -17.56 -26.57 0.73
CA ILE A 134 -18.16 -25.70 1.73
C ILE A 134 -19.63 -25.43 1.38
N LYS A 135 -19.92 -25.05 0.12
CA LYS A 135 -21.29 -24.80 -0.35
C LYS A 135 -22.19 -26.04 -0.22
N GLN A 136 -21.69 -27.22 -0.57
CA GLN A 136 -22.40 -28.49 -0.41
C GLN A 136 -22.76 -28.74 1.06
N GLU A 137 -21.80 -28.62 1.96
CA GLU A 137 -22.01 -28.85 3.40
C GLU A 137 -22.95 -27.81 4.01
N LEU A 138 -22.87 -26.53 3.60
CA LEU A 138 -23.83 -25.50 4.00
C LEU A 138 -25.24 -25.80 3.49
N THR A 139 -25.38 -26.31 2.27
CA THR A 139 -26.68 -26.72 1.73
C THR A 139 -27.29 -27.87 2.54
N LEU A 140 -26.49 -28.88 2.90
CA LEU A 140 -26.91 -29.99 3.76
C LEU A 140 -27.27 -29.53 5.18
N SER A 141 -26.57 -28.52 5.71
CA SER A 141 -26.85 -27.98 7.04
C SER A 141 -28.20 -27.25 7.16
N LEU A 142 -28.85 -26.95 6.05
CA LEU A 142 -30.17 -26.32 6.03
C LEU A 142 -31.32 -27.33 5.73
N GLN A 143 -31.00 -28.63 5.74
CA GLN A 143 -31.98 -29.70 5.46
C GLN A 143 -32.14 -30.63 6.68
N PRO A 144 -33.37 -31.18 6.91
CA PRO A 144 -34.63 -30.82 6.29
C PRO A 144 -35.19 -29.50 6.85
N ALA A 145 -35.43 -28.53 6.00
CA ALA A 145 -35.75 -27.14 6.41
C ALA A 145 -36.96 -27.07 7.37
N ARG A 146 -38.05 -27.76 7.08
CA ARG A 146 -39.27 -27.76 7.93
C ARG A 146 -39.00 -28.20 9.36
N LEU A 147 -38.19 -29.26 9.56
CA LEU A 147 -37.80 -29.71 10.90
C LEU A 147 -37.01 -28.64 11.63
N LEU A 148 -36.00 -28.04 10.95
CA LEU A 148 -35.13 -27.02 11.55
C LEU A 148 -35.91 -25.74 11.90
N GLN A 149 -36.89 -25.36 11.09
CA GLN A 149 -37.81 -24.23 11.32
C GLN A 149 -38.72 -24.45 12.53
N GLN A 150 -39.03 -25.70 12.88
CA GLN A 150 -39.84 -26.07 14.04
C GLN A 150 -39.00 -26.37 15.28
N THR A 151 -37.71 -26.59 15.14
CA THR A 151 -36.81 -26.93 16.26
C THR A 151 -36.36 -25.67 16.98
N PRO A 152 -36.72 -25.45 18.27
CA PRO A 152 -36.26 -24.33 19.02
C PRO A 152 -34.74 -24.36 19.25
N VAL A 153 -34.06 -23.26 18.98
CA VAL A 153 -32.60 -23.15 19.18
C VAL A 153 -32.22 -23.39 20.65
N SER A 154 -33.19 -23.25 21.60
CA SER A 154 -33.01 -23.48 23.03
C SER A 154 -32.68 -24.92 23.40
N GLN A 155 -33.00 -25.88 22.54
CA GLN A 155 -32.67 -27.30 22.78
C GLN A 155 -31.15 -27.53 22.71
N TYR A 156 -30.41 -26.64 22.06
CA TYR A 156 -28.97 -26.77 21.85
C TYR A 156 -28.16 -25.79 22.72
N ASN A 157 -28.71 -25.34 23.87
CA ASN A 157 -28.02 -24.39 24.81
C ASN A 157 -26.67 -24.93 25.30
N LEU A 158 -26.47 -26.26 25.27
CA LEU A 158 -25.21 -26.87 25.69
C LEU A 158 -24.04 -26.46 24.76
N ILE A 159 -24.33 -26.27 23.49
CA ILE A 159 -23.34 -26.00 22.44
C ILE A 159 -23.50 -24.60 21.84
N LEU A 160 -24.65 -23.96 22.04
CA LEU A 160 -24.96 -22.65 21.49
C LEU A 160 -25.03 -21.58 22.57
N LYS A 161 -24.31 -20.47 22.38
CA LYS A 161 -24.36 -19.31 23.24
C LYS A 161 -25.32 -18.27 22.65
N LYS A 162 -26.39 -17.95 23.38
CA LYS A 162 -27.42 -17.01 22.92
C LYS A 162 -27.06 -15.56 23.23
N GLY A 163 -27.38 -14.64 22.32
CA GLY A 163 -27.50 -13.23 22.61
C GLY A 163 -28.79 -12.91 23.36
N LYS A 164 -28.88 -11.71 23.94
CA LYS A 164 -30.04 -11.24 24.75
C LYS A 164 -31.36 -11.28 23.96
N ASP A 165 -31.29 -10.92 22.66
CA ASP A 165 -32.46 -10.75 21.79
C ASP A 165 -32.74 -12.01 20.92
N THR A 166 -31.93 -13.07 21.04
CA THR A 166 -32.05 -14.31 20.27
C THR A 166 -33.44 -14.94 20.34
N PRO A 167 -34.11 -15.03 21.53
CA PRO A 167 -35.42 -15.67 21.60
C PRO A 167 -36.51 -15.00 20.76
N GLN A 168 -36.39 -13.69 20.53
CA GLN A 168 -37.36 -12.91 19.76
C GLN A 168 -37.02 -12.89 18.26
N LEU A 169 -35.76 -12.67 17.94
CA LEU A 169 -35.34 -12.41 16.57
C LEU A 169 -34.93 -13.68 15.80
N ARG A 170 -34.41 -14.70 16.48
CA ARG A 170 -33.87 -15.93 15.87
C ARG A 170 -34.15 -17.17 16.73
N PRO A 171 -35.44 -17.55 16.88
CA PRO A 171 -35.85 -18.57 17.85
C PRO A 171 -35.60 -20.00 17.39
N THR A 172 -35.44 -20.26 16.08
CA THR A 172 -35.33 -21.60 15.52
C THR A 172 -33.91 -22.03 15.20
N LEU A 173 -33.67 -23.32 15.08
CA LEU A 173 -32.39 -23.86 14.65
C LEU A 173 -32.09 -23.48 13.19
N TYR A 174 -33.13 -23.36 12.35
CA TYR A 174 -32.99 -22.89 10.97
C TYR A 174 -32.38 -21.49 10.92
N ASP A 175 -32.90 -20.54 11.70
CA ASP A 175 -32.37 -19.19 11.78
C ASP A 175 -30.88 -19.19 12.05
N PHE A 176 -30.49 -20.01 13.04
CA PHE A 176 -29.11 -20.13 13.45
C PHE A 176 -28.20 -20.65 12.33
N LEU A 177 -28.58 -21.76 11.73
CA LEU A 177 -27.77 -22.43 10.69
C LEU A 177 -27.71 -21.59 9.40
N ALA A 178 -28.81 -20.92 9.03
CA ALA A 178 -28.86 -20.06 7.86
C ALA A 178 -27.95 -18.84 7.98
N PHE A 179 -27.95 -18.19 9.15
CA PHE A 179 -27.02 -17.07 9.38
C PHE A 179 -25.56 -17.53 9.47
N ARG A 180 -25.29 -18.75 9.92
CA ARG A 180 -23.95 -19.32 9.82
C ARG A 180 -23.54 -19.54 8.34
N ALA A 181 -24.46 -20.01 7.51
CA ALA A 181 -24.19 -20.18 6.09
C ALA A 181 -23.86 -18.83 5.42
N ILE A 182 -24.63 -17.78 5.75
CA ILE A 182 -24.37 -16.41 5.30
C ILE A 182 -23.00 -15.89 5.80
N ASP A 183 -22.65 -16.13 7.06
CA ASP A 183 -21.37 -15.68 7.63
C ASP A 183 -20.15 -16.39 6.99
N ILE A 184 -20.27 -17.68 6.64
CA ILE A 184 -19.20 -18.49 6.04
C ILE A 184 -19.05 -18.21 4.54
N GLN A 185 -20.15 -18.24 3.79
CA GLN A 185 -20.17 -18.03 2.35
C GLN A 185 -21.45 -17.29 1.94
N PRO A 186 -21.48 -15.92 2.02
CA PRO A 186 -22.67 -15.14 1.73
C PRO A 186 -23.11 -15.31 0.27
N SER A 187 -24.41 -15.44 0.05
CA SER A 187 -25.03 -15.51 -1.28
C SER A 187 -26.46 -15.00 -1.25
N ASP A 188 -26.95 -14.48 -2.38
CA ASP A 188 -28.35 -14.03 -2.52
C ASP A 188 -29.33 -15.11 -2.08
N LYS A 189 -29.10 -16.36 -2.49
CA LYS A 189 -29.97 -17.49 -2.15
C LYS A 189 -30.18 -17.68 -0.65
N TRP A 190 -29.11 -17.61 0.16
CA TRP A 190 -29.24 -17.79 1.61
C TRP A 190 -30.05 -16.68 2.25
N TYR A 191 -29.89 -15.44 1.80
CA TYR A 191 -30.67 -14.30 2.28
C TYR A 191 -32.13 -14.41 1.87
N GLU A 192 -32.41 -14.76 0.61
CA GLU A 192 -33.76 -14.93 0.09
C GLU A 192 -34.50 -16.04 0.84
N ASP A 193 -33.86 -17.20 1.02
CA ASP A 193 -34.43 -18.32 1.78
C ASP A 193 -34.81 -17.94 3.22
N VAL A 194 -33.98 -17.12 3.89
CA VAL A 194 -34.24 -16.61 5.25
C VAL A 194 -35.40 -15.60 5.24
N ILE A 195 -35.37 -14.64 4.32
CA ILE A 195 -36.42 -13.61 4.19
C ILE A 195 -37.78 -14.25 3.88
N ASP A 196 -37.84 -15.24 2.98
CA ASP A 196 -39.05 -15.95 2.65
C ASP A 196 -39.61 -16.73 3.87
N PHE A 197 -38.75 -17.38 4.63
CA PHE A 197 -39.16 -17.98 5.90
C PHE A 197 -39.66 -16.91 6.88
N ARG A 198 -39.03 -15.77 7.01
CA ARG A 198 -39.45 -14.65 7.89
C ARG A 198 -40.80 -14.06 7.53
N ARG A 199 -41.11 -13.97 6.25
CA ARG A 199 -42.43 -13.50 5.80
C ARG A 199 -43.58 -14.35 6.31
N THR A 200 -43.33 -15.62 6.63
CA THR A 200 -44.31 -16.50 7.25
C THR A 200 -44.46 -16.36 8.75
N GLN A 201 -43.54 -15.59 9.39
CA GLN A 201 -43.49 -15.42 10.84
C GLN A 201 -44.16 -14.09 11.28
N PRO A 202 -44.69 -14.02 12.51
CA PRO A 202 -45.34 -12.80 13.00
C PRO A 202 -44.41 -11.65 13.36
N GLU A 203 -43.13 -11.94 13.57
CA GLU A 203 -42.16 -10.95 14.06
C GLU A 203 -41.62 -10.06 12.93
N LYS A 204 -42.27 -8.91 12.71
CA LYS A 204 -41.93 -7.95 11.65
C LYS A 204 -40.55 -7.30 11.82
N LYS A 205 -40.10 -7.10 13.08
CA LYS A 205 -38.78 -6.55 13.34
C LYS A 205 -37.68 -7.45 12.83
N ALA A 206 -37.82 -8.77 13.00
CA ALA A 206 -36.84 -9.73 12.50
C ALA A 206 -36.76 -9.71 10.97
N LEU A 207 -37.92 -9.64 10.28
CA LEU A 207 -37.99 -9.50 8.83
C LEU A 207 -37.27 -8.27 8.35
N LEU A 208 -37.54 -7.10 8.92
CA LEU A 208 -36.87 -5.86 8.55
C LEU A 208 -35.36 -5.94 8.72
N LEU A 209 -34.87 -6.52 9.83
CA LEU A 209 -33.43 -6.64 10.06
C LEU A 209 -32.74 -7.55 9.03
N ASP A 210 -33.41 -8.65 8.65
CA ASP A 210 -32.88 -9.57 7.65
C ASP A 210 -32.89 -8.93 6.25
N GLU A 211 -33.94 -8.15 5.90
CA GLU A 211 -33.99 -7.35 4.66
C GLU A 211 -32.89 -6.26 4.63
N LEU A 212 -32.66 -5.55 5.74
CA LEU A 212 -31.58 -4.55 5.82
C LEU A 212 -30.19 -5.20 5.70
N ASP A 213 -29.96 -6.36 6.34
CA ASP A 213 -28.70 -7.10 6.20
C ASP A 213 -28.48 -7.57 4.75
N TYR A 214 -29.53 -8.02 4.06
CA TYR A 214 -29.47 -8.43 2.64
C TYR A 214 -29.12 -7.27 1.71
N TRP A 215 -29.81 -6.14 1.84
CA TRP A 215 -29.54 -4.98 1.01
C TRP A 215 -28.19 -4.35 1.30
N GLN A 216 -27.74 -4.41 2.57
CA GLN A 216 -26.39 -4.02 2.94
C GLN A 216 -25.35 -4.94 2.28
N TYR A 217 -25.59 -6.26 2.25
CA TYR A 217 -24.74 -7.22 1.53
C TYR A 217 -24.70 -6.93 0.02
N LYS A 218 -25.85 -6.66 -0.61
CA LYS A 218 -25.89 -6.28 -2.04
C LYS A 218 -25.13 -5.00 -2.33
N TYR A 219 -25.24 -4.02 -1.45
CA TYR A 219 -24.47 -2.79 -1.56
C TYR A 219 -22.98 -3.01 -1.36
N ASP A 220 -22.58 -3.74 -0.35
CA ASP A 220 -21.16 -4.04 -0.05
C ASP A 220 -20.52 -4.93 -1.14
N SER A 221 -21.27 -5.82 -1.77
CA SER A 221 -20.84 -6.64 -2.92
C SER A 221 -20.93 -5.93 -4.26
N GLN A 222 -21.31 -4.65 -4.29
CA GLN A 222 -21.56 -3.84 -5.51
C GLN A 222 -22.59 -4.49 -6.48
N SER A 223 -23.47 -5.33 -5.99
CA SER A 223 -24.58 -5.90 -6.75
C SER A 223 -25.73 -4.90 -6.91
N THR A 224 -25.69 -3.80 -6.20
CA THR A 224 -26.62 -2.65 -6.32
C THR A 224 -25.83 -1.33 -6.17
N ASN A 225 -26.35 -0.24 -6.73
CA ASN A 225 -25.75 1.09 -6.61
C ASN A 225 -26.33 1.86 -5.41
N THR A 226 -25.71 3.01 -5.10
CA THR A 226 -26.10 3.87 -3.98
C THR A 226 -27.55 4.35 -4.09
N ASN A 227 -28.02 4.71 -5.31
CA ASN A 227 -29.36 5.23 -5.52
C ASN A 227 -30.41 4.14 -5.32
N ASP A 228 -30.19 2.94 -5.85
CA ASP A 228 -31.10 1.81 -5.66
C ASP A 228 -31.17 1.39 -4.18
N TYR A 229 -30.04 1.38 -3.49
CA TYR A 229 -30.02 1.10 -2.05
C TYR A 229 -30.79 2.17 -1.26
N ARG A 230 -30.61 3.47 -1.58
CA ARG A 230 -31.37 4.56 -0.97
C ARG A 230 -32.87 4.41 -1.24
N ASN A 231 -33.29 4.19 -2.49
CA ASN A 231 -34.68 3.98 -2.87
C ASN A 231 -35.31 2.80 -2.10
N THR A 232 -34.53 1.75 -1.86
CA THR A 232 -34.96 0.61 -1.04
C THR A 232 -35.15 0.99 0.42
N LEU A 233 -34.22 1.75 1.02
CA LEU A 233 -34.37 2.25 2.39
C LEU A 233 -35.61 3.13 2.53
N ASP A 234 -35.86 4.02 1.55
CA ASP A 234 -37.06 4.87 1.51
C ASP A 234 -38.33 4.03 1.40
N SER A 235 -38.33 2.99 0.56
CA SER A 235 -39.47 2.08 0.39
C SER A 235 -39.77 1.31 1.69
N LEU A 236 -38.75 0.78 2.34
CA LEU A 236 -38.88 0.13 3.65
C LEU A 236 -39.38 1.10 4.72
N TYR A 237 -38.87 2.34 4.70
CA TYR A 237 -39.31 3.35 5.63
C TYR A 237 -40.80 3.70 5.48
N ASN A 238 -41.31 3.82 4.26
CA ASN A 238 -42.74 4.09 3.97
C ASN A 238 -43.64 2.95 4.49
N VAL A 239 -43.13 1.71 4.55
CA VAL A 239 -43.87 0.54 5.08
C VAL A 239 -43.89 0.52 6.61
N TYR A 240 -42.79 0.89 7.24
CA TYR A 240 -42.57 0.69 8.68
C TYR A 240 -42.47 1.98 9.50
N ASP A 241 -42.71 3.17 8.95
CA ASP A 241 -42.51 4.48 9.58
C ASP A 241 -43.19 4.65 10.96
N LYS A 242 -44.34 3.96 11.15
CA LYS A 242 -45.11 3.96 12.42
C LYS A 242 -44.57 3.00 13.47
N GLU A 243 -43.72 2.11 13.09
CA GLU A 243 -43.17 1.10 14.00
C GLU A 243 -41.88 1.63 14.69
N PRO A 244 -41.71 1.41 16.00
CA PRO A 244 -40.52 1.89 16.69
C PRO A 244 -39.20 1.37 16.10
N PHE A 245 -39.21 0.16 15.52
CA PHE A 245 -38.02 -0.46 14.92
C PHE A 245 -37.67 0.10 13.52
N ALA A 246 -38.50 0.99 12.93
CA ALA A 246 -38.11 1.74 11.74
C ALA A 246 -36.87 2.64 12.00
N ALA A 247 -36.52 2.88 13.24
CA ALA A 247 -35.25 3.47 13.61
C ALA A 247 -34.03 2.71 13.04
N GLU A 248 -34.12 1.40 12.77
CA GLU A 248 -33.04 0.63 12.13
C GLU A 248 -32.81 1.05 10.67
N ILE A 249 -33.88 1.42 9.96
CA ILE A 249 -33.78 1.93 8.59
C ILE A 249 -33.03 3.28 8.61
N ARG A 250 -33.39 4.15 9.58
CA ARG A 250 -32.66 5.44 9.76
C ARG A 250 -31.18 5.25 10.16
N ILE A 251 -30.86 4.18 10.90
CA ILE A 251 -29.46 3.83 11.20
C ILE A 251 -28.73 3.39 9.89
N ALA A 252 -29.39 2.59 9.04
CA ALA A 252 -28.82 2.19 7.76
C ALA A 252 -28.61 3.39 6.82
N GLU A 253 -29.58 4.32 6.76
CA GLU A 253 -29.48 5.56 5.99
C GLU A 253 -28.32 6.45 6.50
N MET A 254 -28.21 6.63 7.81
CA MET A 254 -27.08 7.34 8.42
C MET A 254 -25.73 6.73 8.05
N ASN A 255 -25.62 5.39 8.10
CA ASN A 255 -24.39 4.70 7.70
C ASN A 255 -24.07 4.89 6.21
N LEU A 256 -25.08 4.92 5.35
CA LEU A 256 -24.93 5.21 3.94
C LEU A 256 -24.39 6.64 3.73
N LEU A 257 -25.01 7.63 4.35
CA LEU A 257 -24.56 9.03 4.31
C LEU A 257 -23.14 9.20 4.84
N GLN A 258 -22.76 8.50 5.91
CA GLN A 258 -21.39 8.53 6.43
C GLN A 258 -20.35 8.03 5.41
N ARG A 259 -20.67 7.03 4.60
CA ARG A 259 -19.80 6.55 3.52
C ARG A 259 -19.72 7.56 2.37
N GLU A 260 -20.83 8.13 1.95
CA GLU A 260 -20.88 9.15 0.90
C GLU A 260 -20.09 10.42 1.26
N ARG A 261 -20.08 10.79 2.54
CA ARG A 261 -19.35 11.97 3.03
C ARG A 261 -17.89 12.01 2.57
N TYR A 262 -17.21 10.87 2.49
CA TYR A 262 -15.80 10.80 2.11
C TYR A 262 -15.56 10.79 0.58
N GLN A 263 -16.62 10.84 -0.22
CA GLN A 263 -16.51 10.70 -1.69
C GLN A 263 -16.49 12.03 -2.45
N GLY A 264 -16.65 13.17 -1.79
CA GLY A 264 -16.79 14.47 -2.44
C GLY A 264 -15.79 15.53 -1.96
N ASN A 265 -15.89 16.73 -2.57
CA ASN A 265 -15.15 17.90 -2.13
C ASN A 265 -15.68 18.42 -0.76
N LYS A 266 -15.03 19.45 -0.19
CA LYS A 266 -15.40 20.01 1.12
C LYS A 266 -16.86 20.45 1.18
N ALA A 267 -17.39 21.09 0.14
CA ALA A 267 -18.78 21.55 0.09
C ALA A 267 -19.76 20.36 0.13
N HIS A 268 -19.46 19.28 -0.59
CA HIS A 268 -20.24 18.04 -0.54
C HIS A 268 -20.19 17.40 0.84
N GLN A 269 -18.99 17.30 1.45
CA GLN A 269 -18.82 16.77 2.80
C GLN A 269 -19.65 17.55 3.83
N ASP A 270 -19.64 18.87 3.76
CA ASP A 270 -20.41 19.74 4.65
C ASP A 270 -21.93 19.57 4.44
N SER A 271 -22.39 19.39 3.19
CA SER A 271 -23.79 19.11 2.85
C SER A 271 -24.25 17.77 3.42
N ILE A 272 -23.49 16.69 3.22
CA ILE A 272 -23.80 15.37 3.78
C ILE A 272 -23.78 15.41 5.32
N GLN A 273 -22.85 16.16 5.91
CA GLN A 273 -22.79 16.33 7.35
C GLN A 273 -24.07 17.00 7.90
N ALA A 274 -24.60 17.99 7.18
CA ALA A 274 -25.87 18.62 7.54
C ALA A 274 -27.05 17.65 7.48
N LEU A 275 -27.09 16.78 6.46
CA LEU A 275 -28.10 15.73 6.35
C LEU A 275 -28.03 14.73 7.51
N ILE A 276 -26.84 14.26 7.87
CA ILE A 276 -26.65 13.36 9.03
C ILE A 276 -27.13 14.02 10.32
N TYR A 277 -26.83 15.31 10.50
CA TYR A 277 -27.24 16.07 11.67
C TYR A 277 -28.77 16.17 11.78
N SER A 278 -29.46 16.50 10.69
CA SER A 278 -30.92 16.58 10.60
C SER A 278 -31.58 15.22 10.88
N LEU A 279 -31.10 14.17 10.18
CA LEU A 279 -31.56 12.79 10.34
C LEU A 279 -31.48 12.32 11.80
N CYS A 280 -30.37 12.58 12.48
CA CYS A 280 -30.23 12.22 13.88
C CYS A 280 -31.23 12.94 14.79
N LYS A 281 -31.45 14.24 14.61
CA LYS A 281 -32.42 15.02 15.36
C LYS A 281 -33.86 14.53 15.16
N GLU A 282 -34.24 14.32 13.92
CA GLU A 282 -35.56 13.81 13.55
C GLU A 282 -35.80 12.41 14.15
N SER A 283 -34.81 11.52 14.01
CA SER A 283 -34.89 10.14 14.54
C SER A 283 -35.01 10.10 16.06
N ILE A 284 -34.30 10.99 16.79
CA ILE A 284 -34.42 11.10 18.24
C ILE A 284 -35.81 11.60 18.65
N ALA A 285 -36.39 12.55 17.91
CA ALA A 285 -37.71 13.08 18.20
C ALA A 285 -38.80 12.04 17.90
N GLN A 286 -38.66 11.27 16.80
CA GLN A 286 -39.65 10.31 16.34
C GLN A 286 -39.63 9.00 17.13
N TYR A 287 -38.44 8.50 17.52
CA TYR A 287 -38.26 7.20 18.17
C TYR A 287 -37.60 7.29 19.56
N PRO A 288 -38.08 8.17 20.49
CA PRO A 288 -37.37 8.50 21.73
C PRO A 288 -37.18 7.33 22.72
N LYS A 289 -38.00 6.29 22.57
CA LYS A 289 -38.00 5.09 23.45
C LYS A 289 -37.38 3.87 22.80
N TYR A 290 -36.83 3.99 21.58
CA TYR A 290 -36.25 2.86 20.92
C TYR A 290 -34.93 2.42 21.59
N ASP A 291 -34.74 1.12 21.76
CA ASP A 291 -33.59 0.55 22.51
C ASP A 291 -32.23 1.04 22.02
N ARG A 292 -32.09 1.26 20.71
CA ARG A 292 -30.84 1.73 20.10
C ARG A 292 -30.80 3.21 19.79
N ILE A 293 -31.69 4.02 20.36
CA ILE A 293 -31.75 5.47 20.17
C ILE A 293 -30.41 6.18 20.47
N ASN A 294 -29.58 5.57 21.34
CA ASN A 294 -28.26 6.09 21.68
C ASN A 294 -27.30 6.12 20.48
N VAL A 295 -27.56 5.39 19.39
CA VAL A 295 -26.76 5.48 18.15
C VAL A 295 -26.82 6.92 17.60
N PHE A 296 -28.02 7.49 17.46
CA PHE A 296 -28.19 8.86 17.00
C PHE A 296 -27.71 9.90 18.02
N LYS A 297 -27.98 9.69 19.32
CA LYS A 297 -27.50 10.58 20.38
C LYS A 297 -25.99 10.66 20.42
N ASN A 298 -25.31 9.52 20.31
CA ASN A 298 -23.85 9.46 20.28
C ASN A 298 -23.31 10.17 19.03
N GLN A 299 -23.94 9.98 17.88
CA GLN A 299 -23.55 10.65 16.63
C GLN A 299 -23.70 12.19 16.75
N LEU A 300 -24.80 12.68 17.27
CA LEU A 300 -24.99 14.12 17.52
C LEU A 300 -23.96 14.65 18.53
N ASN A 301 -23.75 13.94 19.64
CA ASN A 301 -22.75 14.33 20.64
C ASN A 301 -21.34 14.41 20.03
N GLU A 302 -20.99 13.45 19.17
CA GLU A 302 -19.71 13.46 18.46
C GLU A 302 -19.60 14.66 17.51
N MET A 303 -20.65 14.96 16.76
CA MET A 303 -20.68 16.09 15.83
C MET A 303 -20.64 17.44 16.54
N GLU A 304 -21.32 17.57 17.68
CA GLU A 304 -21.40 18.80 18.49
C GLU A 304 -20.22 18.94 19.47
N MET A 305 -19.37 17.94 19.57
CA MET A 305 -18.22 17.97 20.47
C MET A 305 -17.22 19.04 20.00
N PRO A 306 -16.75 19.93 20.89
CA PRO A 306 -15.75 20.89 20.51
C PRO A 306 -14.43 20.18 20.21
N VAL A 307 -13.86 20.42 19.04
CA VAL A 307 -12.55 19.91 18.60
C VAL A 307 -11.61 21.09 18.42
N LEU A 308 -10.36 20.92 18.81
CA LEU A 308 -9.32 21.92 18.67
C LEU A 308 -7.99 21.22 18.39
N ASN A 309 -7.51 21.35 17.17
CA ASN A 309 -6.21 20.87 16.75
C ASN A 309 -5.32 22.08 16.46
N ILE A 310 -4.14 22.13 17.09
CA ILE A 310 -3.25 23.27 17.02
C ILE A 310 -1.87 22.81 16.56
N GLN A 311 -1.37 23.49 15.55
CA GLN A 311 0.02 23.40 15.10
C GLN A 311 0.69 24.76 15.36
N SER A 312 1.89 24.73 15.94
CA SER A 312 2.68 25.92 16.22
C SER A 312 4.16 25.64 16.07
N ASP A 313 4.93 26.65 15.78
CA ASP A 313 6.38 26.58 15.87
C ASP A 313 6.80 26.44 17.35
N ASN A 314 7.77 25.57 17.60
CA ASN A 314 8.31 25.36 18.94
C ASN A 314 9.37 26.39 19.31
N ASN A 315 9.87 27.16 18.36
CA ASN A 315 10.86 28.20 18.55
C ASN A 315 10.49 29.46 17.77
N VAL A 316 10.39 30.59 18.45
CA VAL A 316 10.02 31.90 17.90
C VAL A 316 11.22 32.84 18.04
N TYR A 317 11.54 33.60 16.99
CA TYR A 317 12.56 34.62 17.07
C TYR A 317 12.04 35.84 17.87
N PRO A 318 12.86 36.48 18.74
CA PRO A 318 12.43 37.68 19.49
C PRO A 318 11.95 38.78 18.54
N GLY A 319 10.76 39.34 18.78
CA GLY A 319 10.13 40.37 17.94
C GLY A 319 9.29 39.83 16.81
N LYS A 320 9.18 38.49 16.66
CA LYS A 320 8.25 37.83 15.73
C LYS A 320 7.00 37.27 16.46
N ASP A 321 6.02 36.93 15.69
CA ASP A 321 4.76 36.37 16.19
C ASP A 321 4.86 34.86 16.46
N LEU A 322 4.30 34.40 17.57
CA LEU A 322 3.89 33.01 17.73
C LEU A 322 2.70 32.77 16.81
N THR A 323 2.88 31.97 15.79
CA THR A 323 1.85 31.60 14.83
C THR A 323 1.19 30.29 15.26
N LEU A 324 -0.14 30.31 15.47
CA LEU A 324 -0.96 29.17 15.81
C LEU A 324 -1.88 28.85 14.62
N GLN A 325 -1.66 27.73 13.95
CA GLN A 325 -2.58 27.20 12.94
C GLN A 325 -3.60 26.32 13.65
N ILE A 326 -4.86 26.65 13.55
CA ILE A 326 -5.92 26.04 14.35
C ILE A 326 -7.00 25.48 13.43
N LYS A 327 -7.27 24.19 13.57
CA LYS A 327 -8.50 23.55 13.06
C LYS A 327 -9.45 23.31 14.21
N TYR A 328 -10.71 23.69 14.03
CA TYR A 328 -11.67 23.70 15.14
C TYR A 328 -13.10 23.36 14.70
N VAL A 329 -13.85 22.74 15.60
CA VAL A 329 -15.29 22.49 15.50
C VAL A 329 -15.97 23.01 16.75
N ASN A 330 -17.13 23.62 16.62
CA ASN A 330 -17.97 24.08 17.73
C ASN A 330 -17.22 24.89 18.82
N THR A 331 -16.31 25.74 18.40
CA THR A 331 -15.50 26.60 19.28
C THR A 331 -15.62 28.07 18.89
N PRO A 332 -16.70 28.76 19.29
CA PRO A 332 -16.98 30.13 18.85
C PRO A 332 -16.02 31.16 19.43
N ARG A 333 -15.32 30.82 20.49
CA ARG A 333 -14.39 31.70 21.18
C ARG A 333 -13.25 30.92 21.79
N LEU A 334 -12.03 31.43 21.62
CA LEU A 334 -10.80 30.88 22.22
C LEU A 334 -10.18 31.92 23.15
N VAL A 335 -9.68 31.48 24.29
CA VAL A 335 -8.85 32.28 25.19
C VAL A 335 -7.45 31.64 25.21
N VAL A 336 -6.46 32.37 24.69
CA VAL A 336 -5.06 31.98 24.67
C VAL A 336 -4.35 32.71 25.81
N ARG A 337 -3.78 31.97 26.75
CA ARG A 337 -2.95 32.48 27.86
C ARG A 337 -1.52 32.00 27.65
N ILE A 338 -0.59 32.93 27.69
CA ILE A 338 0.84 32.64 27.62
C ILE A 338 1.45 32.89 29.00
N TYR A 339 2.08 31.85 29.52
CA TYR A 339 2.74 31.83 30.80
C TYR A 339 4.25 31.70 30.61
N LYS A 340 5.05 32.37 31.45
CA LYS A 340 6.46 32.05 31.59
C LYS A 340 6.58 30.64 32.18
N SER A 341 7.37 29.77 31.56
CA SER A 341 7.55 28.43 32.07
C SER A 341 8.53 28.41 33.25
N LEU A 342 8.11 27.82 34.37
CA LEU A 342 9.03 27.55 35.51
C LEU A 342 9.72 26.20 35.35
N ARG A 343 9.34 25.41 34.37
CA ARG A 343 9.96 24.12 34.08
C ARG A 343 11.32 24.34 33.46
N GLN A 344 12.29 23.58 33.95
CA GLN A 344 13.57 23.47 33.28
C GLN A 344 13.38 22.72 31.95
N PRO A 345 14.22 23.02 30.94
CA PRO A 345 14.13 22.29 29.67
C PRO A 345 14.24 20.76 29.81
N GLU A 346 14.94 20.30 30.85
CA GLU A 346 15.17 18.90 31.18
C GLU A 346 13.95 18.21 31.82
N ASP A 347 12.94 18.99 32.25
CA ASP A 347 11.71 18.42 32.81
C ASP A 347 10.95 17.63 31.75
N ALA A 348 10.82 16.36 32.00
CA ALA A 348 10.52 15.32 31.04
C ALA A 348 9.27 15.52 30.19
N TRP A 349 9.36 15.04 28.97
CA TRP A 349 8.31 14.86 27.98
C TRP A 349 7.08 14.06 28.47
N ARG A 350 7.22 13.21 29.48
CA ARG A 350 6.19 12.22 29.84
C ARG A 350 5.18 12.64 30.91
N ASN A 351 5.36 13.79 31.53
CA ASN A 351 4.40 14.26 32.56
C ASN A 351 3.39 15.28 31.99
N TYR A 352 2.95 15.11 30.74
CA TYR A 352 1.77 15.80 30.23
C TYR A 352 0.52 15.25 30.96
N GLY A 353 -0.07 16.03 31.82
CA GLY A 353 -1.43 15.81 32.34
C GLY A 353 -1.62 15.86 33.85
N LYS A 354 -0.73 15.36 34.68
CA LYS A 354 -1.06 15.22 36.12
C LYS A 354 -0.65 16.40 37.03
N ASN A 355 0.27 17.28 36.64
CA ASN A 355 0.74 18.43 37.46
C ASN A 355 1.08 19.71 36.67
N SER A 356 0.40 19.95 35.56
CA SER A 356 0.78 21.09 34.66
C SER A 356 0.55 22.46 35.27
N LYS A 357 -0.45 22.61 36.14
CA LYS A 357 -0.81 23.90 36.76
C LYS A 357 0.21 24.43 37.77
N SER A 358 0.95 23.55 38.44
CA SER A 358 1.91 23.96 39.50
C SER A 358 3.27 24.47 38.98
N MET A 359 3.52 24.33 37.67
CA MET A 359 4.81 24.73 37.06
C MET A 359 4.69 25.92 36.07
N ARG A 360 3.56 26.60 36.08
CA ARG A 360 3.36 27.85 35.34
C ARG A 360 3.77 29.01 36.19
N GLY A 361 4.60 29.87 35.64
CA GLY A 361 5.00 31.13 36.27
C GLY A 361 3.98 32.23 36.01
N GLU A 362 4.49 33.42 35.89
CA GLU A 362 3.73 34.63 35.60
C GLU A 362 2.94 34.53 34.29
N LEU A 363 1.71 35.04 34.29
CA LEU A 363 0.92 35.25 33.08
C LEU A 363 1.51 36.44 32.32
N VAL A 364 2.05 36.17 31.13
CA VAL A 364 2.69 37.19 30.28
C VAL A 364 1.68 37.84 29.36
N LYS A 365 0.75 37.06 28.82
CA LYS A 365 -0.23 37.54 27.85
C LYS A 365 -1.53 36.75 27.91
N GLU A 366 -2.68 37.43 27.77
CA GLU A 366 -3.97 36.84 27.55
C GLU A 366 -4.63 37.50 26.35
N VAL A 367 -5.02 36.70 25.37
CA VAL A 367 -5.70 37.15 24.14
C VAL A 367 -6.95 36.33 23.93
N THR A 368 -8.04 37.00 23.62
CA THR A 368 -9.31 36.35 23.26
C THR A 368 -9.56 36.51 21.78
N PHE A 369 -9.84 35.39 21.12
CA PHE A 369 -10.19 35.34 19.70
C PHE A 369 -11.65 34.91 19.53
N LYS A 370 -12.38 35.65 18.70
CA LYS A 370 -13.69 35.25 18.21
C LYS A 370 -13.47 34.42 16.95
N MET A 371 -13.99 33.21 16.96
CA MET A 371 -13.85 32.27 15.86
C MET A 371 -15.06 32.32 14.94
N ASN A 372 -14.84 32.20 13.65
CA ASN A 372 -15.90 32.21 12.65
C ASN A 372 -16.43 30.79 12.46
N LEU A 373 -17.71 30.57 12.78
CA LEU A 373 -18.37 29.27 12.63
C LEU A 373 -19.58 29.41 11.72
N ALA A 374 -19.66 28.58 10.69
CA ALA A 374 -20.85 28.46 9.85
C ALA A 374 -22.00 27.76 10.61
N ASN A 375 -21.65 26.73 11.44
CA ASN A 375 -22.59 25.96 12.26
C ASN A 375 -21.81 25.25 13.39
N SER A 376 -22.51 24.42 14.20
CA SER A 376 -21.93 23.74 15.37
C SER A 376 -21.26 22.41 15.09
N TYR A 377 -21.17 21.97 13.84
CA TYR A 377 -20.64 20.66 13.47
C TYR A 377 -19.68 20.67 12.25
N THR A 378 -19.40 21.81 11.68
CA THR A 378 -18.46 21.93 10.55
C THR A 378 -17.07 22.32 11.03
N GLU A 379 -16.03 21.65 10.49
CA GLU A 379 -14.64 22.02 10.75
C GLU A 379 -14.26 23.29 9.99
N ALA A 380 -13.68 24.23 10.70
CA ALA A 380 -13.10 25.45 10.17
C ALA A 380 -11.61 25.56 10.57
N ASP A 381 -10.86 26.37 9.82
CA ASP A 381 -9.46 26.68 10.10
C ASP A 381 -9.22 28.19 10.26
N SER A 382 -8.21 28.52 11.04
CA SER A 382 -7.78 29.89 11.27
C SER A 382 -6.31 29.93 11.65
N THR A 383 -5.65 31.06 11.35
CA THR A 383 -4.28 31.33 11.80
C THR A 383 -4.31 32.50 12.75
N LEU A 384 -3.79 32.31 13.95
CA LEU A 384 -3.66 33.33 14.97
C LEU A 384 -2.20 33.70 15.17
N ALA A 385 -1.90 34.99 15.23
CA ALA A 385 -0.59 35.55 15.45
C ALA A 385 -0.53 36.30 16.79
N ILE A 386 0.46 36.02 17.61
CA ILE A 386 0.65 36.65 18.93
C ILE A 386 2.08 37.13 19.06
N PRO A 387 2.34 38.46 19.12
CA PRO A 387 3.69 39.01 19.21
C PRO A 387 4.46 38.57 20.45
N MET A 388 5.74 38.16 20.28
CA MET A 388 6.61 37.69 21.35
C MET A 388 7.99 38.38 21.28
N ASP A 389 8.32 39.26 22.28
CA ASP A 389 9.50 40.10 22.24
C ASP A 389 10.66 39.62 23.14
N ARG A 390 10.33 38.96 24.28
CA ARG A 390 11.34 38.65 25.31
C ARG A 390 11.80 37.21 25.23
N LEU A 391 13.12 37.03 25.29
CA LEU A 391 13.75 35.73 25.44
C LEU A 391 13.17 34.96 26.63
N GLY A 392 12.87 33.70 26.47
CA GLY A 392 12.34 32.85 27.55
C GLY A 392 11.73 31.55 27.06
N LEU A 393 11.48 30.69 28.02
CA LEU A 393 10.65 29.52 27.85
C LEU A 393 9.20 29.83 28.25
N TYR A 394 8.28 29.49 27.41
CA TYR A 394 6.86 29.82 27.57
C TYR A 394 5.97 28.57 27.40
N GLU A 395 4.77 28.65 27.97
CA GLU A 395 3.69 27.70 27.73
C GLU A 395 2.44 28.48 27.33
N TYR A 396 1.87 28.15 26.17
CA TYR A 396 0.53 28.61 25.88
C TYR A 396 -0.50 27.62 26.34
N VAL A 397 -1.62 28.14 26.82
CA VAL A 397 -2.79 27.39 27.26
C VAL A 397 -3.99 27.99 26.56
N ILE A 398 -4.63 27.17 25.72
CA ILE A 398 -5.83 27.55 24.96
C ILE A 398 -7.02 26.89 25.60
N THR A 399 -8.03 27.65 25.97
CA THR A 399 -9.27 27.17 26.56
C THR A 399 -10.47 27.64 25.75
N VAL A 400 -11.49 26.80 25.68
CA VAL A 400 -12.79 27.12 25.10
C VAL A 400 -13.72 27.51 26.26
N PRO A 401 -14.18 28.77 26.36
CA PRO A 401 -15.06 29.21 27.45
C PRO A 401 -16.33 28.37 27.52
N GLY A 402 -16.70 27.89 28.73
CA GLY A 402 -17.88 27.06 28.94
C GLY A 402 -17.77 25.60 28.53
N LYS A 403 -16.59 25.15 28.06
CA LYS A 403 -16.29 23.75 27.69
C LYS A 403 -15.08 23.22 28.46
N GLN A 404 -15.05 21.91 28.72
CA GLN A 404 -13.89 21.26 29.39
C GLN A 404 -12.76 20.90 28.35
N LEU A 405 -12.49 21.81 27.40
CA LEU A 405 -11.47 21.62 26.40
C LEU A 405 -10.31 22.59 26.67
N THR A 406 -9.14 22.03 26.86
CA THR A 406 -7.89 22.79 27.09
C THR A 406 -6.77 22.12 26.29
N VAL A 407 -6.07 22.90 25.50
CA VAL A 407 -4.85 22.47 24.79
C VAL A 407 -3.70 23.35 25.28
N SER A 408 -2.57 22.75 25.57
CA SER A 408 -1.37 23.50 25.94
C SER A 408 -0.13 22.92 25.27
N ASN A 409 0.80 23.78 24.94
CA ASN A 409 2.11 23.39 24.43
C ASN A 409 3.16 24.39 24.88
N ARG A 410 4.43 23.97 24.90
CA ARG A 410 5.58 24.80 25.25
C ARG A 410 6.28 25.27 23.98
N PHE A 411 6.84 26.44 24.06
CA PHE A 411 7.68 27.02 23.01
C PHE A 411 8.79 27.88 23.64
N SER A 412 9.83 28.12 22.87
CA SER A 412 10.88 29.06 23.25
C SER A 412 10.78 30.32 22.42
N VAL A 413 11.17 31.45 23.05
CA VAL A 413 11.56 32.63 22.32
C VAL A 413 13.07 32.69 22.42
N SER A 414 13.77 32.35 21.34
CA SER A 414 15.23 32.21 21.31
C SER A 414 15.79 32.59 19.95
N ARG A 415 17.00 33.11 19.94
CA ARG A 415 17.76 33.42 18.71
C ARG A 415 18.50 32.20 18.15
N LEU A 416 18.53 31.11 18.89
CA LEU A 416 19.37 29.94 18.57
C LEU A 416 18.63 28.90 17.73
N ALA A 417 19.25 28.50 16.62
CA ALA A 417 18.92 27.28 15.88
C ALA A 417 20.03 26.24 16.07
N ALA A 418 19.67 24.98 16.17
CA ALA A 418 20.64 23.89 16.23
C ALA A 418 20.28 22.81 15.20
N LEU A 419 21.23 22.44 14.37
CA LEU A 419 21.12 21.41 13.36
C LEU A 419 22.02 20.25 13.71
N THR A 420 21.44 19.06 13.81
CA THR A 420 22.22 17.85 14.08
C THR A 420 22.59 17.16 12.77
N ARG A 421 23.83 16.73 12.68
CA ARG A 421 24.38 15.96 11.58
C ARG A 421 25.07 14.74 12.14
N SER A 422 24.78 13.56 11.60
CA SER A 422 25.47 12.32 11.98
C SER A 422 26.54 12.02 10.94
N GLN A 423 27.78 12.14 11.35
CA GLN A 423 28.90 11.55 10.64
C GLN A 423 29.29 10.21 11.26
N THR A 424 29.91 9.37 10.48
CA THR A 424 30.23 7.97 10.83
C THR A 424 30.89 7.76 12.20
N ASN A 425 31.63 8.74 12.69
CA ASN A 425 32.37 8.58 13.96
C ASN A 425 31.92 9.53 15.07
N ASN A 426 31.51 10.75 14.75
CA ASN A 426 31.16 11.76 15.75
C ASN A 426 29.96 12.57 15.29
N PRO A 427 28.82 12.57 15.99
CA PRO A 427 27.72 13.47 15.68
C PRO A 427 28.16 14.93 15.82
N GLU A 428 27.77 15.76 14.87
CA GLU A 428 28.06 17.20 14.88
C GLU A 428 26.80 18.01 15.07
N VAL A 429 26.93 19.17 15.70
CA VAL A 429 25.87 20.15 15.88
C VAL A 429 26.30 21.47 15.34
N LEU A 430 25.61 21.98 14.33
CA LEU A 430 25.77 23.35 13.84
C LEU A 430 24.79 24.26 14.59
N VAL A 431 25.30 25.29 15.26
CA VAL A 431 24.53 26.33 15.95
C VAL A 431 24.60 27.63 15.18
N THR A 432 23.43 28.17 14.83
CA THR A 432 23.30 29.42 14.09
C THR A 432 22.27 30.34 14.74
N ASP A 433 22.33 31.63 14.38
CA ASP A 433 21.22 32.55 14.60
C ASP A 433 19.99 32.08 13.78
N LEU A 434 18.84 32.00 14.41
CA LEU A 434 17.62 31.41 13.85
C LEU A 434 17.08 32.17 12.62
N GLU A 435 17.23 33.48 12.58
CA GLU A 435 16.75 34.34 11.50
C GLU A 435 17.77 34.49 10.37
N SER A 436 18.97 34.89 10.70
CA SER A 436 20.02 35.23 9.73
C SER A 436 20.82 34.01 9.26
N GLY A 437 20.78 32.91 10.02
CA GLY A 437 21.61 31.75 9.76
C GLY A 437 23.10 31.93 10.05
N LYS A 438 23.52 33.06 10.61
CA LYS A 438 24.93 33.33 10.94
C LYS A 438 25.42 32.32 11.98
N PRO A 439 26.53 31.61 11.73
CA PRO A 439 27.13 30.72 12.72
C PRO A 439 27.46 31.42 14.03
N ILE A 440 27.26 30.71 15.13
CA ILE A 440 27.52 31.24 16.48
C ILE A 440 28.72 30.49 17.09
N GLU A 441 29.83 31.25 17.27
CA GLU A 441 31.01 30.77 17.97
C GLU A 441 30.83 30.83 19.49
N GLY A 442 31.37 29.83 20.21
CA GLY A 442 31.36 29.79 21.67
C GLY A 442 30.03 29.42 22.31
N ALA A 443 28.99 29.08 21.53
CA ALA A 443 27.75 28.54 22.06
C ALA A 443 28.02 27.21 22.78
N THR A 444 27.43 27.00 23.94
CA THR A 444 27.54 25.75 24.69
C THR A 444 26.43 24.80 24.23
N VAL A 445 26.80 23.66 23.67
CA VAL A 445 25.87 22.58 23.32
C VAL A 445 25.87 21.56 24.44
N ILE A 446 24.79 21.52 25.20
CA ILE A 446 24.55 20.52 26.26
C ILE A 446 23.91 19.30 25.60
N TYR A 447 24.41 18.10 25.91
CA TYR A 447 23.90 16.87 25.37
C TYR A 447 23.37 15.91 26.45
N TYR A 448 22.32 15.15 26.09
CA TYR A 448 21.54 14.40 27.04
C TYR A 448 21.24 12.98 26.54
N LYS A 449 20.86 12.11 27.46
CA LYS A 449 20.39 10.75 27.26
C LYS A 449 19.07 10.56 27.98
N THR A 450 18.16 9.77 27.40
CA THR A 450 16.92 9.34 28.07
C THR A 450 17.19 8.17 29.02
N ASN A 451 16.72 8.27 30.25
CA ASN A 451 16.64 7.13 31.13
C ASN A 451 15.41 6.29 30.75
N MET A 452 15.64 5.09 30.24
CA MET A 452 14.59 4.20 29.75
C MET A 452 13.61 3.73 30.85
N MET A 453 14.05 3.71 32.11
CA MET A 453 13.20 3.23 33.22
C MET A 453 12.14 4.25 33.66
N ASN A 454 12.48 5.54 33.69
CA ASN A 454 11.58 6.60 34.17
C ASN A 454 11.30 7.70 33.14
N GLY A 455 11.88 7.61 31.94
CA GLY A 455 11.69 8.56 30.85
C GLY A 455 12.27 9.96 31.11
N THR A 456 13.14 10.14 32.12
CA THR A 456 13.78 11.42 32.41
C THR A 456 14.98 11.65 31.49
N ILE A 457 15.24 12.90 31.15
CA ILE A 457 16.39 13.30 30.35
C ILE A 457 17.54 13.63 31.32
N GLN A 458 18.70 13.00 31.12
CA GLN A 458 19.87 13.15 31.96
C GLN A 458 21.01 13.83 31.18
N ARG A 459 21.53 14.93 31.70
CA ARG A 459 22.70 15.61 31.16
C ARG A 459 23.91 14.66 31.18
N GLN A 460 24.60 14.57 30.04
CA GLN A 460 25.79 13.73 29.87
C GLN A 460 27.09 14.54 29.75
N GLY A 461 26.95 15.81 29.41
CA GLY A 461 28.05 16.76 29.24
C GLY A 461 27.72 17.96 28.39
N GLU A 462 28.74 18.70 28.02
CA GLU A 462 28.64 19.86 27.15
C GLU A 462 29.91 20.02 26.30
N VAL A 463 29.78 20.70 25.15
CA VAL A 463 30.86 21.11 24.25
C VAL A 463 30.56 22.51 23.74
N LYS A 464 31.60 23.27 23.32
CA LYS A 464 31.45 24.61 22.72
C LYS A 464 31.58 24.53 21.21
N THR A 465 30.86 25.40 20.53
CA THR A 465 30.99 25.58 19.08
C THR A 465 32.27 26.36 18.73
N ASP A 466 32.84 25.98 17.57
CA ASP A 466 33.97 26.67 16.94
C ASP A 466 33.54 27.93 16.15
N GLN A 467 34.47 28.50 15.38
CA GLN A 467 34.23 29.68 14.53
C GLN A 467 33.21 29.46 13.43
N LEU A 468 32.99 28.21 13.03
CA LEU A 468 31.97 27.82 12.06
C LEU A 468 30.62 27.45 12.73
N GLY A 469 30.50 27.67 14.04
CA GLY A 469 29.32 27.31 14.80
C GLY A 469 29.16 25.80 15.06
N ILE A 470 30.21 25.00 14.88
CA ILE A 470 30.14 23.53 14.94
C ILE A 470 30.67 23.05 16.30
N ALA A 471 29.88 22.21 16.94
CA ALA A 471 30.23 21.42 18.11
C ALA A 471 30.31 19.92 17.74
N ILE A 472 31.44 19.28 18.05
CA ILE A 472 31.64 17.85 17.82
C ILE A 472 31.30 17.08 19.11
N LEU A 473 30.31 16.20 19.07
CA LEU A 473 29.86 15.43 20.20
C LEU A 473 30.69 14.13 20.37
N PRO A 474 30.87 13.62 21.59
CA PRO A 474 31.69 12.43 21.82
C PRO A 474 31.03 11.15 21.28
N ALA A 475 31.71 10.45 20.36
CA ALA A 475 31.23 9.25 19.68
C ALA A 475 30.85 8.06 20.60
N LYS A 476 31.57 7.92 21.71
CA LYS A 476 31.39 6.78 22.62
C LYS A 476 30.18 6.89 23.57
N LYS A 477 29.47 8.01 23.55
CA LYS A 477 28.29 8.25 24.41
C LYS A 477 27.01 8.13 23.59
N LYS A 478 26.03 7.43 24.12
CA LYS A 478 24.68 7.42 23.58
C LYS A 478 24.02 8.76 23.85
N ILE A 479 23.98 9.63 22.83
CA ILE A 479 23.39 10.97 22.89
C ILE A 479 22.07 10.92 22.14
N GLU A 480 20.99 11.36 22.76
CA GLU A 480 19.64 11.31 22.19
C GLU A 480 19.05 12.73 22.02
N HIS A 481 19.55 13.68 22.79
CA HIS A 481 19.07 15.06 22.75
C HIS A 481 20.19 16.07 22.94
N ILE A 482 20.00 17.26 22.38
CA ILE A 482 20.89 18.39 22.53
C ILE A 482 20.11 19.66 22.88
N ARG A 483 20.83 20.64 23.44
CA ARG A 483 20.34 21.98 23.72
C ARG A 483 21.47 22.99 23.56
N PRO A 484 21.43 23.93 22.59
CA PRO A 484 22.36 25.02 22.49
C PRO A 484 21.99 26.11 23.49
N VAL A 485 22.96 26.71 24.12
CA VAL A 485 22.79 27.87 25.04
C VAL A 485 23.89 28.89 24.85
N LEU A 486 23.54 30.16 25.02
CA LEU A 486 24.45 31.29 25.17
C LEU A 486 24.28 31.91 26.54
N ARG A 487 25.25 32.73 26.98
CA ARG A 487 25.16 33.48 28.25
C ARG A 487 23.95 34.42 28.23
N GLU A 488 23.72 35.07 27.09
CA GLU A 488 22.60 36.00 26.86
C GLU A 488 21.29 35.31 26.43
N ASP A 489 21.35 34.07 25.96
CA ASP A 489 20.19 33.31 25.55
C ASP A 489 20.27 31.85 26.00
N SER A 490 19.67 31.57 27.14
CA SER A 490 19.51 30.23 27.68
C SER A 490 18.09 29.65 27.44
N SER A 491 17.34 30.23 26.48
CA SER A 491 15.91 29.98 26.29
C SER A 491 15.60 28.85 25.32
N SER A 492 16.61 28.31 24.62
CA SER A 492 16.42 27.25 23.63
C SER A 492 15.82 25.98 24.26
N ILE A 493 15.02 25.29 23.49
CA ILE A 493 14.45 23.99 23.88
C ILE A 493 15.42 22.84 23.58
N ILE A 494 15.18 21.68 24.20
CA ILE A 494 15.89 20.46 23.90
C ILE A 494 15.36 19.90 22.57
N THR A 495 16.28 19.61 21.66
CA THR A 495 15.99 19.03 20.35
C THR A 495 16.47 17.58 20.32
N ASN A 496 15.68 16.69 19.71
CA ASN A 496 16.07 15.31 19.52
C ASN A 496 17.18 15.20 18.48
N ILE A 497 18.18 14.40 18.77
CA ILE A 497 19.09 13.91 17.75
C ILE A 497 18.45 12.65 17.17
N TYR A 498 18.02 12.68 15.93
CA TYR A 498 17.78 11.46 15.19
C TYR A 498 19.12 11.03 14.62
N PRO A 499 19.70 9.93 15.08
CA PRO A 499 20.87 9.36 14.42
C PRO A 499 20.43 8.77 13.07
N TYR A 500 20.09 9.62 12.11
CA TYR A 500 20.14 9.24 10.71
C TYR A 500 21.61 9.16 10.28
N GLY A 501 22.41 8.44 11.03
CA GLY A 501 23.58 7.80 10.53
C GLY A 501 23.06 6.57 9.81
N THR A 502 23.18 6.53 8.52
CA THR A 502 23.42 5.24 7.90
C THR A 502 24.50 4.59 8.77
N SER A 503 24.11 3.62 9.61
CA SER A 503 25.08 2.69 10.20
C SER A 503 25.63 1.82 9.08
N ARG A 504 26.35 2.41 8.20
CA ARG A 504 27.46 1.78 7.51
C ARG A 504 28.64 1.94 8.47
N SER A 505 28.51 1.28 9.65
CA SER A 505 29.64 1.01 10.51
C SER A 505 30.67 0.32 9.65
N GLY A 506 31.85 0.89 9.65
CA GLY A 506 33.00 0.56 8.87
C GLY A 506 33.19 -0.92 8.57
N GLN A 507 33.79 -1.19 7.44
CA GLN A 507 33.95 -2.45 6.76
C GLN A 507 32.58 -3.09 6.39
N GLU A 508 32.02 -2.68 5.26
CA GLU A 508 31.16 -3.60 4.52
C GLU A 508 32.01 -4.86 4.33
N LYS A 509 31.75 -5.86 5.19
CA LYS A 509 32.20 -7.22 4.88
C LYS A 509 31.67 -7.48 3.48
N GLU A 510 32.57 -7.81 2.55
CA GLU A 510 32.21 -8.20 1.19
C GLU A 510 30.92 -9.01 1.21
N THR A 511 29.85 -8.43 0.69
CA THR A 511 28.55 -9.11 0.71
C THR A 511 28.53 -10.06 -0.47
N VAL A 512 28.89 -11.31 -0.20
CA VAL A 512 28.79 -12.37 -1.21
C VAL A 512 27.32 -12.62 -1.53
N GLY A 513 26.93 -12.39 -2.76
CA GLY A 513 25.64 -12.79 -3.33
C GLY A 513 25.73 -14.18 -3.94
N LEU A 514 24.60 -14.87 -4.03
CA LEU A 514 24.46 -16.12 -4.78
C LEU A 514 23.12 -16.10 -5.51
N SER A 515 23.13 -16.32 -6.81
CA SER A 515 21.92 -16.48 -7.64
C SER A 515 21.78 -17.94 -8.05
N LEU A 516 20.57 -18.51 -7.90
CA LEU A 516 20.23 -19.87 -8.31
C LEU A 516 19.24 -19.82 -9.48
N PHE A 517 19.55 -20.62 -10.50
CA PHE A 517 18.74 -20.75 -11.72
C PHE A 517 18.36 -22.21 -11.94
N THR A 518 17.14 -22.46 -12.44
CA THR A 518 16.68 -23.81 -12.83
C THR A 518 16.43 -23.86 -14.34
N ASP A 519 16.38 -25.06 -14.92
CA ASP A 519 16.11 -25.23 -16.35
C ASP A 519 14.66 -24.93 -16.74
N ARG A 520 13.71 -24.98 -15.78
CA ARG A 520 12.29 -24.63 -15.95
C ARG A 520 11.61 -24.43 -14.58
N GLY A 521 10.37 -23.96 -14.61
CA GLY A 521 9.60 -23.64 -13.39
C GLY A 521 8.74 -24.79 -12.86
N ILE A 522 8.35 -25.78 -13.72
CA ILE A 522 7.41 -26.84 -13.35
C ILE A 522 7.95 -28.22 -13.74
N TYR A 523 7.74 -29.18 -12.87
CA TYR A 523 8.22 -30.56 -12.98
C TYR A 523 7.14 -31.55 -12.57
N ARG A 524 7.21 -32.79 -13.07
CA ARG A 524 6.46 -33.92 -12.55
C ARG A 524 7.25 -34.66 -11.48
N PRO A 525 6.60 -35.36 -10.56
CA PRO A 525 7.28 -36.37 -9.71
C PRO A 525 8.13 -37.32 -10.55
N GLY A 526 9.32 -37.66 -10.04
CA GLY A 526 10.29 -38.51 -10.74
C GLY A 526 11.20 -37.80 -11.74
N GLN A 527 10.99 -36.52 -12.06
CA GLN A 527 11.86 -35.78 -12.98
C GLN A 527 13.10 -35.18 -12.28
N ASN A 528 14.15 -34.92 -13.07
CA ASN A 528 15.33 -34.20 -12.62
C ASN A 528 15.15 -32.69 -12.74
N VAL A 529 15.58 -31.98 -11.71
CA VAL A 529 15.72 -30.53 -11.67
C VAL A 529 17.20 -30.21 -11.91
N PHE A 530 17.51 -29.61 -13.04
CA PHE A 530 18.86 -29.08 -13.32
C PHE A 530 18.92 -27.64 -12.81
N PHE A 531 20.04 -27.29 -12.16
CA PHE A 531 20.25 -25.96 -11.64
C PHE A 531 21.68 -25.48 -11.79
N LYS A 532 21.83 -24.14 -11.80
CA LYS A 532 23.11 -23.44 -11.79
C LYS A 532 23.12 -22.40 -10.66
N GLY A 533 24.23 -22.35 -9.91
CA GLY A 533 24.50 -21.29 -8.95
C GLY A 533 25.64 -20.39 -9.43
N ILE A 534 25.52 -19.07 -9.21
CA ILE A 534 26.59 -18.11 -9.52
C ILE A 534 26.82 -17.28 -8.26
N ALA A 535 28.05 -17.34 -7.72
CA ALA A 535 28.47 -16.61 -6.54
C ALA A 535 29.31 -15.39 -6.94
N TYR A 536 28.97 -14.24 -6.38
CA TYR A 536 29.61 -12.96 -6.72
C TYR A 536 29.67 -12.03 -5.50
N VAL A 537 30.63 -11.11 -5.55
CA VAL A 537 30.68 -9.95 -4.66
C VAL A 537 30.15 -8.76 -5.43
N LYS A 538 29.10 -8.12 -4.90
CA LYS A 538 28.52 -6.89 -5.44
C LYS A 538 29.14 -5.70 -4.71
N ASP A 539 30.40 -5.46 -4.95
CA ASP A 539 31.12 -4.29 -4.53
C ASP A 539 31.18 -3.32 -5.70
N THR A 540 30.87 -2.05 -5.48
CA THR A 540 30.92 -1.03 -6.53
C THR A 540 32.35 -0.78 -7.00
N ASP A 541 33.34 -0.91 -6.11
CA ASP A 541 34.76 -0.66 -6.41
C ASP A 541 35.40 -1.87 -7.11
N ASN A 542 35.07 -3.08 -6.70
CA ASN A 542 35.67 -4.30 -7.22
C ASN A 542 34.68 -5.46 -7.34
N PRO A 543 33.66 -5.35 -8.24
CA PRO A 543 32.72 -6.44 -8.45
C PRO A 543 33.43 -7.64 -9.10
N HIS A 544 33.35 -8.82 -8.48
CA HIS A 544 34.01 -10.03 -8.97
C HIS A 544 33.22 -11.28 -8.59
N VAL A 545 33.52 -12.39 -9.27
CA VAL A 545 32.95 -13.70 -8.99
C VAL A 545 33.73 -14.39 -7.87
N VAL A 546 33.05 -15.21 -7.05
CA VAL A 546 33.65 -15.93 -5.94
C VAL A 546 34.05 -17.34 -6.38
N THR A 547 35.33 -17.57 -6.55
CA THR A 547 35.88 -18.84 -7.02
C THR A 547 36.30 -19.76 -5.87
N GLY A 548 36.24 -21.10 -6.10
CA GLY A 548 36.76 -22.09 -5.19
C GLY A 548 36.00 -22.25 -3.86
N ARG A 549 34.84 -21.60 -3.69
CA ARG A 549 34.05 -21.70 -2.47
C ARG A 549 32.98 -22.80 -2.59
N THR A 550 32.79 -23.55 -1.49
CA THR A 550 31.81 -24.63 -1.41
C THR A 550 30.50 -24.09 -0.88
N TYR A 551 29.37 -24.49 -1.51
CA TYR A 551 28.00 -24.19 -1.13
C TYR A 551 27.20 -25.48 -1.02
N THR A 552 26.42 -25.59 0.05
CA THR A 552 25.44 -26.68 0.19
C THR A 552 24.14 -26.27 -0.44
N VAL A 553 23.63 -27.04 -1.41
CA VAL A 553 22.32 -26.86 -2.02
C VAL A 553 21.40 -27.94 -1.50
N THR A 554 20.25 -27.55 -0.96
CA THR A 554 19.24 -28.46 -0.40
C THR A 554 17.95 -28.33 -1.16
N LEU A 555 17.39 -29.44 -1.64
CA LEU A 555 16.04 -29.50 -2.18
C LEU A 555 15.05 -29.77 -1.03
N ARG A 556 14.02 -28.95 -0.88
CA ARG A 556 12.93 -29.10 0.10
C ARG A 556 11.60 -29.27 -0.60
N ASP A 557 10.73 -30.12 -0.03
CA ASP A 557 9.39 -30.40 -0.55
C ASP A 557 8.38 -29.28 -0.22
N ALA A 558 7.12 -29.49 -0.62
CA ALA A 558 6.01 -28.55 -0.39
C ALA A 558 5.73 -28.28 1.10
N ASN A 559 6.13 -29.15 2.00
CA ASN A 559 6.05 -28.99 3.46
C ASN A 559 7.37 -28.47 4.06
N TYR A 560 8.29 -28.02 3.23
CA TYR A 560 9.61 -27.54 3.61
C TYR A 560 10.53 -28.59 4.26
N LYS A 561 10.21 -29.88 4.09
CA LYS A 561 11.02 -30.99 4.54
C LYS A 561 12.16 -31.23 3.55
N GLU A 562 13.34 -31.57 4.06
CA GLU A 562 14.51 -31.90 3.24
C GLU A 562 14.27 -33.18 2.44
N VAL A 563 14.46 -33.11 1.12
CA VAL A 563 14.40 -34.21 0.17
C VAL A 563 15.82 -34.74 -0.15
N ALA A 564 16.71 -33.80 -0.43
CA ALA A 564 18.11 -34.11 -0.76
C ALA A 564 19.00 -32.89 -0.50
N SER A 565 20.28 -33.13 -0.22
CA SER A 565 21.32 -32.12 0.00
C SER A 565 22.65 -32.58 -0.60
N LYS A 566 23.33 -31.64 -1.30
CA LYS A 566 24.64 -31.89 -1.93
C LYS A 566 25.53 -30.65 -1.83
N GLU A 567 26.84 -30.86 -1.80
CA GLU A 567 27.84 -29.78 -1.82
C GLU A 567 28.39 -29.56 -3.25
N PHE A 568 28.56 -28.27 -3.61
CA PHE A 568 29.11 -27.85 -4.90
C PHE A 568 30.16 -26.76 -4.70
N LYS A 569 31.23 -26.85 -5.47
CA LYS A 569 32.32 -25.87 -5.41
C LYS A 569 32.33 -25.01 -6.66
N THR A 570 32.47 -23.70 -6.47
CA THR A 570 32.50 -22.72 -7.58
C THR A 570 33.79 -22.85 -8.40
N ASP A 571 33.64 -22.73 -9.71
CA ASP A 571 34.74 -22.76 -10.69
C ASP A 571 35.36 -21.36 -10.90
N ARG A 572 36.19 -21.22 -11.99
CA ARG A 572 36.85 -19.97 -12.33
C ARG A 572 35.88 -18.82 -12.71
N PHE A 573 34.62 -19.11 -13.04
CA PHE A 573 33.59 -18.14 -13.31
C PHE A 573 32.70 -17.87 -12.10
N GLY A 574 33.05 -18.42 -10.92
CA GLY A 574 32.26 -18.32 -9.72
C GLY A 574 30.97 -19.12 -9.76
N SER A 575 30.87 -20.09 -10.65
CA SER A 575 29.66 -20.86 -10.87
C SER A 575 29.79 -22.31 -10.48
N PHE A 576 28.67 -22.98 -10.22
CA PHE A 576 28.50 -24.40 -10.10
C PHE A 576 27.19 -24.85 -10.70
N ASN A 577 27.09 -26.11 -11.08
CA ASN A 577 25.87 -26.71 -11.61
C ASN A 577 25.64 -28.10 -11.00
N GLY A 578 24.39 -28.51 -10.94
CA GLY A 578 24.01 -29.79 -10.38
C GLY A 578 22.58 -30.19 -10.74
N GLU A 579 22.19 -31.33 -10.20
CA GLU A 579 20.84 -31.86 -10.37
C GLU A 579 20.33 -32.56 -9.11
N PHE A 580 19.02 -32.55 -8.96
CA PHE A 580 18.27 -33.35 -7.99
C PHE A 580 17.14 -34.10 -8.69
N THR A 581 16.89 -35.33 -8.28
CA THR A 581 15.72 -36.10 -8.70
C THR A 581 14.58 -35.88 -7.71
N ILE A 582 13.42 -35.44 -8.20
CA ILE A 582 12.21 -35.31 -7.40
C ILE A 582 11.69 -36.73 -7.09
N PRO A 583 11.31 -37.05 -5.85
CA PRO A 583 10.73 -38.36 -5.54
C PRO A 583 9.49 -38.65 -6.39
N ALA A 584 9.36 -39.90 -6.87
CA ALA A 584 8.21 -40.31 -7.67
C ALA A 584 6.88 -40.28 -6.89
N GLN A 585 6.96 -40.53 -5.57
CA GLN A 585 5.83 -40.38 -4.66
C GLN A 585 6.08 -39.19 -3.75
N THR A 586 5.43 -38.09 -4.04
CA THR A 586 5.57 -36.85 -3.28
C THR A 586 4.30 -36.01 -3.37
N LEU A 587 4.06 -35.16 -2.38
CA LEU A 587 2.96 -34.19 -2.43
C LEU A 587 3.23 -33.16 -3.53
N SER A 588 2.19 -32.81 -4.28
CA SER A 588 2.22 -31.70 -5.23
C SER A 588 2.34 -30.36 -4.51
N GLY A 589 3.03 -29.40 -5.10
CA GLY A 589 3.19 -28.05 -4.56
C GLY A 589 4.51 -27.41 -4.88
N ASN A 590 4.84 -26.33 -4.16
CA ASN A 590 6.07 -25.58 -4.34
C ASN A 590 7.24 -26.26 -3.61
N PHE A 591 8.20 -26.74 -4.36
CA PHE A 591 9.49 -27.18 -3.86
C PHE A 591 10.48 -26.02 -3.89
N THR A 592 11.48 -26.06 -3.04
CA THR A 592 12.47 -24.98 -2.94
C THR A 592 13.88 -25.52 -2.95
N LEU A 593 14.72 -24.99 -3.85
CA LEU A 593 16.18 -25.15 -3.72
C LEU A 593 16.70 -24.04 -2.81
N VAL A 594 17.40 -24.41 -1.77
CA VAL A 594 17.88 -23.51 -0.71
C VAL A 594 19.40 -23.64 -0.55
N THR A 595 20.05 -22.50 -0.37
CA THR A 595 21.43 -22.41 0.12
C THR A 595 21.47 -21.45 1.31
N GLU A 596 22.64 -21.27 1.93
CA GLU A 596 22.84 -20.27 2.99
C GLU A 596 22.53 -18.82 2.55
N ARG A 597 22.53 -18.54 1.22
CA ARG A 597 22.44 -17.17 0.67
C ARG A 597 21.37 -16.95 -0.38
N SER A 598 20.77 -18.01 -0.88
CA SER A 598 19.78 -17.91 -1.95
C SER A 598 18.75 -19.02 -1.87
N ARG A 599 17.60 -18.76 -2.47
CA ARG A 599 16.55 -19.75 -2.68
C ARG A 599 15.86 -19.52 -4.01
N THR A 600 15.44 -20.60 -4.67
CA THR A 600 14.57 -20.55 -5.85
C THR A 600 13.48 -21.59 -5.72
N ASN A 601 12.29 -21.25 -6.17
CA ASN A 601 11.11 -22.11 -6.09
C ASN A 601 10.86 -22.78 -7.42
N ILE A 602 10.42 -24.04 -7.37
CA ILE A 602 9.93 -24.79 -8.51
C ILE A 602 8.59 -25.40 -8.13
N ARG A 603 7.73 -25.65 -9.10
CA ARG A 603 6.44 -26.30 -8.90
C ARG A 603 6.55 -27.79 -9.27
N VAL A 604 6.03 -28.65 -8.42
CA VAL A 604 5.98 -30.10 -8.63
C VAL A 604 4.54 -30.53 -8.61
N GLU A 605 4.04 -31.04 -9.74
CA GLU A 605 2.69 -31.57 -9.84
C GLU A 605 2.53 -32.51 -11.05
N GLU A 606 1.53 -33.37 -11.01
CA GLU A 606 1.11 -34.11 -12.19
C GLU A 606 0.34 -33.16 -13.13
N TYR A 607 0.82 -33.01 -14.36
CA TYR A 607 0.15 -32.15 -15.35
C TYR A 607 0.06 -32.84 -16.71
N LYS A 608 -0.99 -32.55 -17.47
CA LYS A 608 -1.09 -32.88 -18.90
C LYS A 608 -0.59 -31.68 -19.70
N ARG A 609 0.29 -31.91 -20.65
CA ARG A 609 0.77 -30.83 -21.53
C ARG A 609 -0.37 -30.34 -22.42
N PRO A 610 -0.62 -29.02 -22.46
CA PRO A 610 -1.57 -28.45 -23.38
C PRO A 610 -1.16 -28.69 -24.84
N THR A 611 -2.15 -28.96 -25.71
CA THR A 611 -1.91 -29.15 -27.14
C THR A 611 -2.08 -27.88 -27.95
N PHE A 612 -2.84 -26.90 -27.45
CA PHE A 612 -3.09 -25.61 -28.05
C PHE A 612 -3.06 -24.50 -27.02
N LYS A 613 -2.96 -23.27 -27.51
CA LYS A 613 -3.03 -22.06 -26.71
C LYS A 613 -4.13 -21.14 -27.24
N VAL A 614 -4.74 -20.39 -26.33
CA VAL A 614 -5.59 -19.24 -26.62
C VAL A 614 -4.84 -17.99 -26.18
N SER A 615 -4.89 -16.90 -26.93
CA SER A 615 -4.29 -15.63 -26.57
C SER A 615 -5.11 -14.47 -27.10
N PHE A 616 -5.08 -13.34 -26.39
CA PHE A 616 -5.61 -12.07 -26.87
C PHE A 616 -4.55 -11.28 -27.60
N LEU A 617 -4.93 -10.58 -28.65
CA LEU A 617 -4.10 -9.59 -29.31
C LEU A 617 -4.14 -8.28 -28.51
N PRO A 618 -3.04 -7.51 -28.48
CA PRO A 618 -3.01 -6.23 -27.80
C PRO A 618 -4.06 -5.27 -28.37
N LEU A 619 -4.84 -4.64 -27.51
CA LEU A 619 -5.82 -3.63 -27.86
C LEU A 619 -5.11 -2.32 -28.25
N LYS A 620 -5.01 -2.06 -29.56
CA LYS A 620 -4.30 -0.89 -30.12
C LYS A 620 -5.23 0.32 -30.32
N GLU A 621 -6.51 0.09 -30.41
CA GLU A 621 -7.53 1.09 -30.72
C GLU A 621 -7.80 1.97 -29.52
N GLU A 622 -8.29 3.18 -29.80
CA GLU A 622 -8.82 4.08 -28.79
C GLU A 622 -10.14 3.54 -28.25
N VAL A 623 -10.26 3.46 -26.95
CA VAL A 623 -11.47 2.95 -26.29
C VAL A 623 -11.94 3.91 -25.18
N SER A 624 -13.24 4.16 -25.15
CA SER A 624 -13.85 5.03 -24.13
C SER A 624 -15.21 4.50 -23.69
N PHE A 625 -15.67 4.96 -22.53
CA PHE A 625 -16.98 4.57 -22.00
C PHE A 625 -18.11 4.93 -22.96
N GLY A 626 -19.14 4.09 -23.01
CA GLY A 626 -20.30 4.26 -23.89
C GLY A 626 -20.09 3.86 -25.34
N HIS A 627 -18.87 3.48 -25.75
CA HIS A 627 -18.53 3.04 -27.10
C HIS A 627 -18.16 1.56 -27.14
N PRO A 628 -18.47 0.84 -28.24
CA PRO A 628 -18.16 -0.59 -28.35
C PRO A 628 -16.65 -0.86 -28.32
N VAL A 629 -16.24 -1.73 -27.41
CA VAL A 629 -14.86 -2.27 -27.35
C VAL A 629 -14.83 -3.64 -28.01
N LYS A 630 -13.89 -3.83 -28.94
CA LYS A 630 -13.66 -5.10 -29.63
C LYS A 630 -12.34 -5.72 -29.17
N LEU A 631 -12.41 -6.87 -28.56
CA LEU A 631 -11.26 -7.65 -28.11
C LEU A 631 -11.08 -8.83 -29.07
N THR A 632 -9.97 -8.87 -29.76
CA THR A 632 -9.65 -9.94 -30.70
C THR A 632 -8.64 -10.90 -30.09
N GLY A 633 -8.87 -12.19 -30.28
CA GLY A 633 -7.92 -13.21 -29.85
C GLY A 633 -7.74 -14.29 -30.92
N GLU A 634 -6.80 -15.18 -30.65
CA GLU A 634 -6.42 -16.28 -31.56
C GLU A 634 -6.25 -17.58 -30.79
N ALA A 635 -6.56 -18.68 -31.46
CA ALA A 635 -6.38 -20.05 -30.96
C ALA A 635 -5.54 -20.85 -31.94
N GLN A 636 -4.38 -21.36 -31.48
CA GLN A 636 -3.47 -22.13 -32.30
C GLN A 636 -2.78 -23.24 -31.50
N THR A 637 -2.41 -24.32 -32.18
CA THR A 637 -1.57 -25.35 -31.57
C THR A 637 -0.18 -24.78 -31.24
N PHE A 638 0.58 -25.43 -30.37
CA PHE A 638 1.97 -25.06 -30.10
C PHE A 638 2.90 -25.27 -31.32
N SER A 639 2.46 -26.05 -32.31
CA SER A 639 3.15 -26.17 -33.60
C SER A 639 2.80 -25.06 -34.63
N GLY A 640 1.97 -24.07 -34.22
CA GLY A 640 1.63 -22.93 -35.07
C GLY A 640 0.46 -23.15 -36.04
N ILE A 641 -0.29 -24.23 -35.90
CA ILE A 641 -1.48 -24.52 -36.72
C ILE A 641 -2.70 -23.89 -36.02
N ASN A 642 -3.45 -23.09 -36.76
CA ASN A 642 -4.68 -22.47 -36.24
C ASN A 642 -5.77 -23.52 -36.05
N LEU A 643 -6.50 -23.41 -34.93
CA LEU A 643 -7.69 -24.21 -34.68
C LEU A 643 -8.80 -23.76 -35.64
N GLN A 644 -9.54 -24.71 -36.19
CA GLN A 644 -10.59 -24.41 -37.17
C GLN A 644 -12.00 -24.43 -36.57
N GLU A 645 -12.16 -25.09 -35.42
CA GLU A 645 -13.45 -25.24 -34.73
C GLU A 645 -13.26 -25.15 -33.23
N GLY A 646 -14.18 -24.48 -32.53
CA GLY A 646 -14.24 -24.38 -31.09
C GLY A 646 -15.20 -23.29 -30.63
N GLU A 647 -15.77 -23.52 -29.46
CA GLU A 647 -16.64 -22.55 -28.80
C GLU A 647 -15.92 -21.91 -27.65
N ILE A 648 -16.02 -20.59 -27.56
CA ILE A 648 -15.40 -19.78 -26.52
C ILE A 648 -16.49 -19.25 -25.59
N ASN A 649 -16.40 -19.62 -24.33
CA ASN A 649 -17.13 -18.97 -23.26
C ASN A 649 -16.28 -17.84 -22.71
N TRP A 650 -16.84 -16.64 -22.56
CA TRP A 650 -16.08 -15.50 -22.07
C TRP A 650 -16.83 -14.74 -21.00
N THR A 651 -16.06 -14.12 -20.10
CA THR A 651 -16.55 -13.23 -19.06
C THR A 651 -15.69 -11.97 -19.02
N ILE A 652 -16.31 -10.82 -18.75
CA ILE A 652 -15.60 -9.55 -18.51
C ILE A 652 -15.89 -9.10 -17.09
N THR A 653 -14.84 -8.88 -16.34
CA THR A 653 -14.88 -8.47 -14.95
C THR A 653 -14.24 -7.12 -14.79
N ARG A 654 -14.93 -6.18 -14.16
CA ARG A 654 -14.34 -4.91 -13.73
C ARG A 654 -13.45 -5.18 -12.53
N ARG A 655 -12.20 -4.72 -12.61
CA ARG A 655 -11.20 -4.87 -11.55
C ARG A 655 -11.23 -3.66 -10.63
N PRO A 656 -10.93 -3.83 -9.32
CA PRO A 656 -10.75 -2.68 -8.43
C PRO A 656 -9.64 -1.78 -8.94
N PHE A 657 -9.85 -0.47 -8.84
CA PHE A 657 -8.83 0.49 -9.23
C PHE A 657 -7.77 0.64 -8.13
N TRP A 658 -6.49 0.44 -8.48
CA TRP A 658 -5.34 0.71 -7.62
C TRP A 658 -4.63 1.98 -8.07
N ALA A 659 -4.89 3.10 -7.41
CA ALA A 659 -4.02 4.25 -7.51
C ALA A 659 -2.71 3.95 -6.74
N ARG A 660 -1.60 3.92 -7.45
CA ARG A 660 -0.28 3.47 -6.95
C ARG A 660 0.26 4.26 -5.74
N PHE A 661 -0.42 5.33 -5.32
CA PHE A 661 0.09 6.29 -4.32
C PHE A 661 -0.90 6.68 -3.21
N TYR A 662 -2.11 6.14 -3.16
CA TYR A 662 -3.04 6.47 -2.08
C TYR A 662 -3.69 5.22 -1.49
N MET A 663 -4.02 5.31 -0.20
CA MET A 663 -4.68 4.24 0.54
C MET A 663 -5.82 3.67 -0.31
N PRO A 664 -5.86 2.33 -0.47
CA PRO A 664 -6.98 1.73 -1.16
C PRO A 664 -8.25 2.17 -0.44
N ASP A 665 -9.26 2.55 -1.21
CA ASP A 665 -10.61 2.62 -0.67
C ASP A 665 -10.87 1.26 -0.03
N PRO A 666 -10.97 1.14 1.30
CA PRO A 666 -11.11 -0.16 1.97
C PRO A 666 -12.38 -0.91 1.55
N PHE A 667 -13.20 -0.31 0.68
CA PHE A 667 -14.51 -0.81 0.27
C PHE A 667 -14.57 -1.24 -1.21
N ASP A 668 -13.56 -0.99 -2.06
CA ASP A 668 -13.57 -1.32 -3.50
C ASP A 668 -12.61 -2.46 -3.88
N PHE A 669 -12.63 -3.56 -3.13
CA PHE A 669 -11.85 -4.77 -3.48
C PHE A 669 -12.63 -5.81 -4.28
N THR A 670 -13.85 -5.51 -4.72
CA THR A 670 -14.70 -6.48 -5.39
C THR A 670 -14.51 -6.46 -6.90
N TYR A 671 -14.18 -7.62 -7.44
CA TYR A 671 -14.29 -7.90 -8.86
C TYR A 671 -15.77 -8.01 -9.23
N LYS A 672 -16.24 -7.16 -10.15
CA LYS A 672 -17.63 -7.20 -10.63
C LYS A 672 -17.67 -7.74 -12.06
N GLN A 673 -18.36 -8.86 -12.27
CA GLN A 673 -18.67 -9.33 -13.62
C GLN A 673 -19.64 -8.34 -14.27
N VAL A 674 -19.26 -7.78 -15.43
CA VAL A 674 -20.04 -6.77 -16.15
C VAL A 674 -20.62 -7.28 -17.46
N ALA A 675 -20.01 -8.33 -18.04
CA ALA A 675 -20.53 -8.97 -19.24
C ALA A 675 -20.08 -10.43 -19.31
N ASN A 676 -20.84 -11.26 -20.00
CA ASN A 676 -20.49 -12.62 -20.38
C ASN A 676 -21.14 -12.99 -21.71
N GLY A 677 -20.71 -14.09 -22.29
CA GLY A 677 -21.30 -14.60 -23.52
C GLY A 677 -20.50 -15.73 -24.12
N THR A 678 -20.93 -16.13 -25.32
CA THR A 678 -20.26 -17.16 -26.12
C THR A 678 -19.92 -16.61 -27.50
N THR A 679 -18.83 -17.10 -28.09
CA THR A 679 -18.45 -16.81 -29.48
C THR A 679 -17.75 -18.03 -30.07
N LYS A 680 -17.60 -18.07 -31.39
CA LYS A 680 -16.91 -19.17 -32.08
C LYS A 680 -15.64 -18.65 -32.72
N ILE A 681 -14.65 -19.51 -32.87
CA ILE A 681 -13.47 -19.22 -33.67
C ILE A 681 -13.81 -19.34 -35.15
N ASP A 682 -13.14 -18.53 -35.95
CA ASP A 682 -13.21 -18.60 -37.43
C ASP A 682 -12.25 -19.68 -38.00
N ASN A 683 -12.29 -19.90 -39.27
CA ASN A 683 -11.42 -20.86 -39.99
C ASN A 683 -9.93 -20.50 -39.94
N LYS A 684 -9.57 -19.32 -39.42
CA LYS A 684 -8.19 -18.83 -39.17
C LYS A 684 -7.82 -18.88 -37.70
N GLY A 685 -8.71 -19.44 -36.86
CA GLY A 685 -8.48 -19.54 -35.42
C GLY A 685 -8.71 -18.24 -34.64
N ASN A 686 -9.27 -17.19 -35.26
CA ASN A 686 -9.52 -15.92 -34.57
C ASN A 686 -10.93 -15.89 -33.97
N PHE A 687 -11.07 -15.12 -32.91
CA PHE A 687 -12.34 -14.80 -32.31
C PHE A 687 -12.43 -13.32 -31.92
N THR A 688 -13.64 -12.81 -31.80
CA THR A 688 -13.88 -11.43 -31.37
C THR A 688 -14.93 -11.40 -30.30
N ILE A 689 -14.65 -10.66 -29.24
CA ILE A 689 -15.57 -10.36 -28.15
C ILE A 689 -15.88 -8.86 -28.20
N SER A 690 -17.16 -8.50 -28.16
CA SER A 690 -17.57 -7.10 -28.20
C SER A 690 -18.50 -6.80 -27.04
N PHE A 691 -18.27 -5.67 -26.34
CA PHE A 691 -19.16 -5.18 -25.30
C PHE A 691 -19.10 -3.66 -25.21
N ILE A 692 -20.06 -3.04 -24.57
CA ILE A 692 -20.10 -1.59 -24.35
C ILE A 692 -19.85 -1.34 -22.84
N PRO A 693 -18.69 -0.79 -22.46
CA PRO A 693 -18.41 -0.47 -21.08
C PRO A 693 -19.19 0.76 -20.63
N GLU A 694 -19.94 0.60 -19.56
CA GLU A 694 -20.63 1.73 -18.92
C GLU A 694 -19.69 2.45 -17.93
N ARG A 695 -19.82 3.77 -17.85
CA ARG A 695 -19.09 4.56 -16.87
C ARG A 695 -19.60 4.19 -15.47
N PRO A 696 -18.74 3.76 -14.52
CA PRO A 696 -19.18 3.51 -13.15
C PRO A 696 -19.73 4.79 -12.51
N GLU A 697 -20.84 4.67 -11.79
CA GLU A 697 -21.32 5.75 -10.93
C GLU A 697 -20.35 5.93 -9.76
N THR A 698 -19.41 6.85 -9.90
CA THR A 698 -18.44 7.18 -8.87
C THR A 698 -18.30 8.67 -8.75
N SER A 699 -17.93 9.14 -7.54
CA SER A 699 -17.72 10.57 -7.27
C SER A 699 -16.71 11.20 -8.24
N ASP A 700 -16.85 12.50 -8.49
CA ASP A 700 -16.02 13.31 -9.40
C ASP A 700 -14.50 13.30 -9.11
N MET A 701 -14.06 12.61 -8.05
CA MET A 701 -12.67 12.53 -7.61
C MET A 701 -11.92 11.29 -8.08
N ARG A 702 -12.54 10.37 -8.84
CA ARG A 702 -11.88 9.17 -9.35
C ARG A 702 -11.31 9.37 -10.74
N PRO A 703 -10.20 8.63 -11.07
CA PRO A 703 -9.55 8.80 -12.35
C PRO A 703 -10.48 8.47 -13.52
N ALA A 704 -10.25 9.19 -14.61
CA ALA A 704 -11.00 9.11 -15.85
C ALA A 704 -10.87 7.75 -16.58
N PHE A 705 -10.46 6.67 -15.93
CA PHE A 705 -10.36 5.32 -16.52
C PHE A 705 -10.60 4.21 -15.50
N GLN A 706 -11.04 3.04 -16.00
CA GLN A 706 -11.33 1.83 -15.25
C GLN A 706 -10.64 0.62 -15.88
N SER A 707 -10.13 -0.29 -15.08
CA SER A 707 -9.52 -1.54 -15.55
C SER A 707 -10.54 -2.68 -15.62
N TYR A 708 -10.45 -3.46 -16.66
CA TYR A 708 -11.25 -4.66 -16.92
C TYR A 708 -10.36 -5.85 -17.19
N GLU A 709 -10.86 -7.03 -16.89
CA GLU A 709 -10.24 -8.31 -17.25
C GLU A 709 -11.25 -9.13 -18.03
N VAL A 710 -10.87 -9.52 -19.25
CA VAL A 710 -11.62 -10.52 -20.01
C VAL A 710 -10.96 -11.87 -19.84
N THR A 711 -11.77 -12.89 -19.54
CA THR A 711 -11.35 -14.29 -19.53
C THR A 711 -12.10 -15.02 -20.62
N ALA A 712 -11.39 -15.75 -21.47
CA ALA A 712 -11.94 -16.55 -22.55
C ALA A 712 -11.51 -18.00 -22.41
N THR A 713 -12.47 -18.90 -22.34
CA THR A 713 -12.26 -20.34 -22.18
C THR A 713 -12.71 -21.06 -23.46
N LEU A 714 -11.77 -21.68 -24.16
CA LEU A 714 -12.01 -22.44 -25.38
C LEU A 714 -11.97 -23.94 -25.06
N THR A 715 -13.00 -24.65 -25.47
CA THR A 715 -13.04 -26.15 -25.48
C THR A 715 -12.98 -26.65 -26.91
N ASP A 716 -11.97 -27.47 -27.21
CA ASP A 716 -11.84 -28.11 -28.53
C ASP A 716 -12.80 -29.30 -28.72
N SER A 717 -12.82 -29.85 -29.95
CA SER A 717 -13.67 -31.01 -30.28
C SER A 717 -13.29 -32.29 -29.54
N LYS A 718 -12.11 -32.35 -28.89
CA LYS A 718 -11.63 -33.48 -28.07
C LYS A 718 -11.89 -33.29 -26.57
N GLY A 719 -12.50 -32.16 -26.18
CA GLY A 719 -12.80 -31.83 -24.78
C GLY A 719 -11.60 -31.23 -24.03
N GLU A 720 -10.49 -30.87 -24.70
CA GLU A 720 -9.41 -30.12 -24.04
C GLU A 720 -9.83 -28.65 -23.91
N THR A 721 -9.68 -28.11 -22.72
CA THR A 721 -10.05 -26.74 -22.39
C THR A 721 -8.82 -25.92 -22.10
N GLN A 722 -8.71 -24.73 -22.75
CA GLN A 722 -7.66 -23.75 -22.51
C GLN A 722 -8.26 -22.39 -22.23
N GLU A 723 -7.64 -21.66 -21.31
CA GLU A 723 -8.07 -20.34 -20.89
C GLU A 723 -7.03 -19.27 -21.24
N ALA A 724 -7.51 -18.10 -21.57
CA ALA A 724 -6.70 -16.89 -21.70
C ALA A 724 -7.38 -15.72 -20.99
N SER A 725 -6.59 -14.92 -20.28
CA SER A 725 -7.05 -13.68 -19.68
C SER A 725 -6.29 -12.50 -20.26
N TYR A 726 -6.96 -11.36 -20.43
CA TYR A 726 -6.37 -10.12 -20.90
C TYR A 726 -6.93 -8.95 -20.11
N THR A 727 -6.00 -8.13 -19.56
CA THR A 727 -6.38 -6.93 -18.82
C THR A 727 -6.26 -5.72 -19.72
N PHE A 728 -7.29 -4.89 -19.75
CA PHE A 728 -7.34 -3.66 -20.51
C PHE A 728 -8.02 -2.55 -19.72
N SER A 729 -7.80 -1.31 -20.12
CA SER A 729 -8.40 -0.12 -19.51
C SER A 729 -9.34 0.57 -20.47
N VAL A 730 -10.40 1.20 -19.93
CA VAL A 730 -11.33 2.05 -20.67
C VAL A 730 -11.40 3.38 -19.93
N GLY A 731 -11.35 4.48 -20.65
CA GLY A 731 -11.34 5.83 -20.08
C GLY A 731 -12.54 6.69 -20.48
N ASP A 732 -12.61 7.86 -19.87
CA ASP A 732 -13.48 8.94 -20.33
C ASP A 732 -13.03 9.47 -21.69
N THR A 733 -11.74 9.34 -22.01
CA THR A 733 -11.11 9.70 -23.28
C THR A 733 -10.35 8.50 -23.84
N GLY A 734 -10.23 8.42 -25.16
CA GLY A 734 -9.52 7.30 -25.83
C GLY A 734 -8.02 7.43 -25.75
N ILE A 735 -7.48 8.64 -25.59
CA ILE A 735 -6.05 8.92 -25.53
C ILE A 735 -5.65 9.68 -24.27
N LEU A 736 -4.38 9.61 -23.95
CA LEU A 736 -3.68 10.38 -22.92
C LEU A 736 -2.50 11.10 -23.57
N LEU A 737 -2.31 12.36 -23.21
CA LEU A 737 -1.13 13.14 -23.62
C LEU A 737 -0.08 13.11 -22.52
N ASP A 738 1.18 12.97 -22.89
CA ASP A 738 2.34 13.02 -22.03
C ASP A 738 3.35 14.03 -22.57
N ILE A 739 3.84 14.91 -21.69
CA ILE A 739 4.81 15.95 -22.03
C ILE A 739 6.17 15.50 -21.53
N GLN A 740 7.08 15.21 -22.44
CA GLN A 740 8.44 14.81 -22.12
C GLN A 740 9.38 16.02 -22.23
N MET A 741 10.03 16.35 -21.13
CA MET A 741 11.06 17.39 -21.02
C MET A 741 12.33 16.81 -20.41
N PRO A 742 13.53 17.39 -20.67
CA PRO A 742 14.79 16.94 -20.08
C PRO A 742 14.81 17.00 -18.54
N GLY A 743 14.01 17.88 -17.94
CA GLY A 743 13.86 18.07 -16.51
C GLY A 743 12.87 19.20 -16.21
N GLU A 744 12.58 19.40 -14.92
CA GLU A 744 11.77 20.54 -14.46
C GLU A 744 12.53 21.87 -14.59
N GLU A 745 13.86 21.83 -14.53
CA GLU A 745 14.76 22.96 -14.68
C GLU A 745 15.55 22.78 -15.99
N MET A 746 15.41 23.71 -16.92
CA MET A 746 16.01 23.63 -18.24
C MET A 746 16.80 24.90 -18.59
N GLU A 747 17.96 24.71 -19.19
CA GLU A 747 18.69 25.82 -19.79
C GLU A 747 17.99 26.28 -21.08
N ASN A 748 17.76 27.56 -21.26
CA ASN A 748 17.06 28.15 -22.40
C ASN A 748 17.56 27.63 -23.78
N ASP A 749 18.90 27.54 -23.94
CA ASP A 749 19.51 27.14 -25.20
C ASP A 749 19.30 25.66 -25.55
N SER A 750 19.10 24.80 -24.55
CA SER A 750 18.92 23.35 -24.69
C SER A 750 17.52 22.88 -24.33
N ALA A 751 16.63 23.79 -23.94
CA ALA A 751 15.26 23.46 -23.57
C ALA A 751 14.47 22.93 -24.76
N LYS A 752 13.75 21.86 -24.54
CA LYS A 752 12.89 21.21 -25.52
C LYS A 752 11.75 20.46 -24.84
N ALA A 753 10.67 20.24 -25.58
CA ALA A 753 9.56 19.42 -25.15
C ALA A 753 9.09 18.56 -26.31
N VAL A 754 8.72 17.33 -26.02
CA VAL A 754 8.09 16.40 -26.97
C VAL A 754 6.76 15.98 -26.38
N VAL A 755 5.69 16.13 -27.15
CA VAL A 755 4.38 15.63 -26.77
C VAL A 755 4.21 14.24 -27.35
N THR A 756 3.85 13.27 -26.51
CA THR A 756 3.51 11.92 -26.95
C THR A 756 2.06 11.62 -26.61
N ALA A 757 1.41 10.83 -27.47
CA ALA A 757 0.07 10.33 -27.19
C ALA A 757 0.08 8.82 -27.02
N TYR A 758 -0.68 8.35 -26.07
CA TYR A 758 -0.89 6.93 -25.82
C TYR A 758 -2.38 6.65 -25.70
N THR A 759 -2.82 5.49 -26.21
CA THR A 759 -4.15 5.01 -25.80
C THR A 759 -4.17 4.73 -24.30
N VAL A 760 -5.33 4.63 -23.68
CA VAL A 760 -5.46 4.25 -22.27
C VAL A 760 -4.84 2.87 -21.96
N ASN A 761 -4.56 2.08 -22.99
CA ASN A 761 -3.88 0.79 -22.93
C ASN A 761 -2.37 0.90 -23.19
N ARG A 762 -1.79 2.10 -23.09
CA ARG A 762 -0.35 2.41 -23.28
C ARG A 762 0.21 2.07 -24.65
N GLN A 763 -0.62 1.98 -25.67
CA GLN A 763 -0.17 1.87 -27.05
C GLN A 763 0.10 3.27 -27.59
N LYS A 764 1.30 3.47 -28.17
CA LYS A 764 1.67 4.75 -28.76
C LYS A 764 0.75 5.03 -29.95
N THR A 765 0.21 6.23 -30.02
CA THR A 765 -0.67 6.70 -31.09
C THR A 765 -0.25 8.08 -31.57
N SER A 766 -0.78 8.54 -32.71
CA SER A 766 -0.53 9.87 -33.25
C SER A 766 -1.70 10.78 -32.93
N ALA A 767 -1.40 12.00 -32.51
CA ALA A 767 -2.37 13.07 -32.30
C ALA A 767 -1.79 14.42 -32.72
N GLU A 768 -2.65 15.33 -33.12
CA GLU A 768 -2.33 16.72 -33.42
C GLU A 768 -3.06 17.62 -32.41
N GLY A 769 -2.47 18.77 -32.09
CA GLY A 769 -3.11 19.66 -31.14
C GLY A 769 -2.46 21.01 -31.04
N SER A 770 -2.92 21.77 -30.08
CA SER A 770 -2.38 23.09 -29.74
C SER A 770 -1.61 23.04 -28.42
N TYR A 771 -0.56 23.84 -28.31
CA TYR A 771 0.08 24.12 -27.03
C TYR A 771 -0.02 25.59 -26.67
N THR A 772 -0.01 25.83 -25.36
CA THR A 772 -0.01 27.18 -24.79
C THR A 772 1.03 27.24 -23.71
N ILE A 773 1.88 28.25 -23.71
CA ILE A 773 2.85 28.53 -22.63
C ILE A 773 2.37 29.73 -21.85
N TYR A 774 2.23 29.54 -20.55
CA TYR A 774 1.91 30.59 -19.59
C TYR A 774 3.13 30.89 -18.71
N SER A 775 3.37 32.16 -18.37
CA SER A 775 4.23 32.50 -17.25
C SER A 775 3.46 32.37 -15.96
N LEU A 776 4.12 31.85 -14.93
CA LEU A 776 3.54 31.66 -13.60
C LEU A 776 4.01 32.76 -12.63
N SER A 777 3.20 33.05 -11.61
CA SER A 777 3.54 34.01 -10.55
C SER A 777 4.61 33.45 -9.62
N ASP A 778 5.49 34.31 -9.13
CA ASP A 778 6.45 33.99 -8.08
C ASP A 778 5.85 34.13 -6.66
N GLU A 779 4.54 34.43 -6.55
CA GLU A 779 3.87 34.41 -5.27
C GLU A 779 3.84 33.00 -4.67
N LYS A 780 3.65 32.95 -3.33
CA LYS A 780 3.54 31.68 -2.62
C LYS A 780 2.49 30.79 -3.26
N PRO A 781 2.83 29.57 -3.68
CA PRO A 781 1.89 28.67 -4.33
C PRO A 781 0.78 28.22 -3.37
N GLU A 782 -0.39 27.97 -3.91
CA GLU A 782 -1.43 27.23 -3.23
C GLU A 782 -1.07 25.74 -3.22
N LYS A 783 -1.46 25.01 -2.18
CA LYS A 783 -1.31 23.55 -2.16
C LYS A 783 -2.57 22.91 -2.77
N ASP A 784 -2.39 21.97 -3.67
CA ASP A 784 -3.50 21.14 -4.13
C ASP A 784 -3.89 20.10 -3.06
N MET A 785 -4.90 19.31 -3.34
CA MET A 785 -5.40 18.27 -2.43
C MET A 785 -4.35 17.19 -2.08
N PHE A 786 -3.30 17.07 -2.88
CA PHE A 786 -2.18 16.15 -2.67
C PHE A 786 -0.95 16.83 -2.05
N GLY A 787 -1.05 18.12 -1.73
CA GLY A 787 0.04 18.91 -1.14
C GLY A 787 1.07 19.41 -2.15
N ALA A 788 0.84 19.23 -3.47
CA ALA A 788 1.72 19.76 -4.52
C ALA A 788 1.50 21.27 -4.71
N ASP A 789 2.58 21.98 -5.07
CA ASP A 789 2.54 23.43 -5.29
C ASP A 789 1.79 23.77 -6.57
N ARG A 790 0.77 24.63 -6.45
CA ARG A 790 0.04 25.22 -7.57
C ARG A 790 0.34 26.71 -7.69
N TYR A 791 1.08 27.06 -8.72
CA TYR A 791 1.37 28.46 -9.05
C TYR A 791 0.26 29.07 -9.88
N LYS A 792 -0.07 30.33 -9.61
CA LYS A 792 -1.08 31.09 -10.38
C LYS A 792 -0.52 31.49 -11.74
N ILE A 793 -1.36 31.40 -12.77
CA ILE A 793 -1.03 31.90 -14.10
C ILE A 793 -0.98 33.44 -14.03
N ASN A 794 0.14 33.98 -14.48
CA ASN A 794 0.35 35.42 -14.59
C ASN A 794 -0.15 35.95 -15.95
N LYS A 795 0.42 35.42 -17.05
CA LYS A 795 -0.02 35.80 -18.40
C LYS A 795 0.24 34.68 -19.41
N LEU A 796 -0.54 34.71 -20.50
CA LEU A 796 -0.26 33.92 -21.71
C LEU A 796 1.00 34.51 -22.38
N VAL A 797 1.92 33.64 -22.78
CA VAL A 797 3.19 34.04 -23.40
C VAL A 797 3.20 33.71 -24.89
N THR A 798 2.89 32.47 -25.24
CA THR A 798 2.85 32.02 -26.64
C THR A 798 1.89 30.86 -26.84
N VAL A 799 1.44 30.70 -28.08
CA VAL A 799 0.62 29.56 -28.52
C VAL A 799 1.19 28.99 -29.81
N GLY A 800 0.97 27.72 -30.02
CA GLY A 800 1.39 27.05 -31.24
C GLY A 800 0.68 25.71 -31.42
N THR A 801 1.12 24.96 -32.40
CA THR A 801 0.60 23.61 -32.69
C THR A 801 1.69 22.57 -32.53
N PHE A 802 1.31 21.34 -32.22
CA PHE A 802 2.23 20.20 -32.13
C PHE A 802 1.68 19.00 -32.90
N ILE A 803 2.58 18.14 -33.32
CA ILE A 803 2.32 16.78 -33.76
C ILE A 803 3.05 15.86 -32.79
N THR A 804 2.41 14.80 -32.35
CA THR A 804 3.01 13.88 -31.37
C THR A 804 4.25 13.18 -31.93
N GLY A 805 5.32 13.15 -31.13
CA GLY A 805 6.63 12.61 -31.50
C GLY A 805 7.60 13.67 -32.04
N ASP A 806 7.12 14.82 -32.50
CA ASP A 806 7.96 15.94 -32.90
C ASP A 806 8.34 16.83 -31.72
N GLU A 807 9.56 17.39 -31.76
CA GLU A 807 9.97 18.38 -30.76
C GLU A 807 9.22 19.71 -30.99
N ILE A 808 8.67 20.29 -29.90
CA ILE A 808 8.25 21.69 -29.94
C ILE A 808 9.49 22.52 -30.20
N SER A 809 9.41 23.42 -31.20
CA SER A 809 10.58 24.16 -31.70
C SER A 809 11.43 24.74 -30.54
N PRO A 810 12.71 24.40 -30.43
CA PRO A 810 13.62 24.94 -29.43
C PRO A 810 13.70 26.46 -29.41
N VAL A 811 13.42 27.13 -30.57
CA VAL A 811 13.38 28.60 -30.70
C VAL A 811 12.38 29.21 -29.73
N VAL A 812 11.25 28.55 -29.51
CA VAL A 812 10.20 29.04 -28.58
C VAL A 812 10.74 29.21 -27.17
N PHE A 813 11.55 28.26 -26.70
CA PHE A 813 12.12 28.31 -25.33
C PHE A 813 13.28 29.31 -25.23
N ARG A 814 14.07 29.48 -26.30
CA ARG A 814 15.18 30.44 -26.35
C ARG A 814 14.71 31.90 -26.27
N GLU A 815 13.57 32.22 -26.84
CA GLU A 815 12.99 33.55 -26.83
C GLU A 815 12.33 33.92 -25.48
N LEU A 816 12.11 32.94 -24.60
CA LEU A 816 11.53 33.18 -23.29
C LEU A 816 12.61 33.66 -22.30
N PRO A 817 12.35 34.70 -21.49
CA PRO A 817 13.25 35.05 -20.40
C PRO A 817 13.34 33.93 -19.35
N ALA A 818 14.40 33.97 -18.54
CA ALA A 818 14.49 33.08 -17.38
C ALA A 818 13.29 33.29 -16.44
N GLY A 819 12.70 32.22 -15.94
CA GLY A 819 11.47 32.27 -15.11
C GLY A 819 10.72 30.96 -15.02
N ARG A 820 9.55 30.98 -14.36
CA ARG A 820 8.66 29.81 -14.20
C ARG A 820 7.53 29.86 -15.21
N TYR A 821 7.27 28.72 -15.80
CA TYR A 821 6.29 28.56 -16.88
C TYR A 821 5.44 27.29 -16.70
N ARG A 822 4.29 27.27 -17.39
CA ARG A 822 3.45 26.10 -17.62
C ARG A 822 3.27 25.90 -19.10
N LEU A 823 3.61 24.72 -19.58
CA LEU A 823 3.21 24.23 -20.89
C LEU A 823 1.90 23.46 -20.73
N GLU A 824 0.85 23.92 -21.38
CA GLU A 824 -0.43 23.23 -21.50
C GLU A 824 -0.60 22.77 -22.93
N VAL A 825 -0.97 21.51 -23.14
CA VAL A 825 -1.22 20.91 -24.45
C VAL A 825 -2.66 20.40 -24.52
N LYS A 826 -3.29 20.56 -25.66
CA LYS A 826 -4.68 20.15 -25.92
C LYS A 826 -4.78 19.47 -27.27
N SER A 827 -5.56 18.40 -27.30
CA SER A 827 -5.92 17.63 -28.49
C SER A 827 -7.33 17.10 -28.36
N THR A 828 -7.81 16.36 -29.35
CA THR A 828 -9.08 15.63 -29.30
C THR A 828 -8.86 14.16 -29.62
N ASP A 829 -9.59 13.30 -28.93
CA ASP A 829 -9.59 11.87 -29.25
C ASP A 829 -10.46 11.57 -30.49
N SER A 830 -10.47 10.32 -30.93
CA SER A 830 -11.27 9.88 -32.11
C SER A 830 -12.79 10.10 -31.96
N ASN A 831 -13.29 10.30 -30.74
CA ASN A 831 -14.69 10.60 -30.45
C ASN A 831 -14.97 12.11 -30.35
N GLY A 832 -13.97 12.95 -30.62
CA GLY A 832 -14.09 14.41 -30.54
C GLY A 832 -14.03 14.98 -29.12
N LYS A 833 -13.61 14.21 -28.13
CA LYS A 833 -13.49 14.66 -26.75
C LYS A 833 -12.15 15.32 -26.48
N GLU A 834 -12.14 16.48 -25.85
CA GLU A 834 -10.91 17.22 -25.54
C GLU A 834 -10.06 16.45 -24.51
N VAL A 835 -8.77 16.35 -24.79
CA VAL A 835 -7.76 15.79 -23.90
C VAL A 835 -6.69 16.84 -23.67
N SER A 836 -6.27 17.03 -22.43
CA SER A 836 -5.24 18.00 -22.07
C SER A 836 -4.19 17.41 -21.12
N ALA A 837 -2.99 17.95 -21.20
CA ALA A 837 -1.95 17.74 -20.22
C ALA A 837 -1.21 19.05 -19.93
N ASN A 838 -0.61 19.18 -18.76
CA ASN A 838 0.21 20.32 -18.42
C ASN A 838 1.44 19.91 -17.63
N GLN A 839 2.51 20.72 -17.78
CA GLN A 839 3.78 20.54 -17.09
C GLN A 839 4.35 21.89 -16.74
N ASP A 840 4.65 22.10 -15.43
CA ASP A 840 5.36 23.28 -14.96
C ASP A 840 6.87 23.07 -15.13
N PHE A 841 7.57 24.13 -15.53
CA PHE A 841 9.02 24.10 -15.71
C PHE A 841 9.65 25.46 -15.40
N ILE A 842 10.97 25.46 -15.17
CA ILE A 842 11.76 26.65 -14.94
C ILE A 842 12.79 26.75 -16.07
N LEU A 843 12.86 27.92 -16.72
CA LEU A 843 13.93 28.25 -17.65
C LEU A 843 15.00 29.08 -16.92
N TYR A 844 16.26 28.74 -17.14
CA TYR A 844 17.41 29.48 -16.64
C TYR A 844 18.46 29.68 -17.73
N ASN A 845 19.33 30.67 -17.52
CA ASN A 845 20.53 30.86 -18.32
C ASN A 845 21.75 30.65 -17.42
N ARG A 846 22.76 29.93 -17.88
CA ARG A 846 24.01 29.67 -17.12
C ARG A 846 24.73 30.95 -16.73
N ARG A 847 24.52 32.03 -17.48
CA ARG A 847 25.16 33.33 -17.24
C ARG A 847 24.39 34.21 -16.27
N ASP A 848 23.19 33.79 -15.86
CA ASP A 848 22.40 34.57 -14.93
C ASP A 848 23.08 34.66 -13.56
N LYS A 849 23.22 35.86 -13.10
CA LYS A 849 23.86 36.16 -11.80
C LYS A 849 22.93 35.87 -10.60
N ARG A 850 21.66 35.54 -10.86
CA ARG A 850 20.63 35.31 -9.85
C ARG A 850 19.78 34.08 -10.22
N PRO A 851 19.15 33.42 -9.24
CA PRO A 851 18.14 32.43 -9.51
C PRO A 851 17.03 32.95 -10.43
N PRO A 852 16.51 32.13 -11.37
CA PRO A 852 15.50 32.59 -12.34
C PRO A 852 14.13 32.88 -11.71
N VAL A 853 13.89 32.34 -10.52
CA VAL A 853 12.69 32.52 -9.70
C VAL A 853 13.10 32.63 -8.24
N PHE A 854 12.21 33.13 -7.38
CA PHE A 854 12.52 33.20 -5.96
C PHE A 854 12.70 31.80 -5.38
N MET A 855 13.91 31.50 -4.93
CA MET A 855 14.29 30.26 -4.26
C MET A 855 15.30 30.48 -3.16
N HIS A 856 15.05 29.91 -1.98
CA HIS A 856 16.02 29.93 -0.87
C HIS A 856 17.28 29.13 -1.22
N ALA A 857 17.15 28.04 -1.97
CA ALA A 857 18.28 27.22 -2.41
C ALA A 857 18.06 26.75 -3.86
N TRP A 858 18.68 27.44 -4.81
CA TRP A 858 18.74 27.11 -6.22
C TRP A 858 19.92 26.19 -6.50
N LEU A 859 19.72 25.06 -7.19
CA LEU A 859 20.78 24.12 -7.52
C LEU A 859 20.55 23.53 -8.92
N VAL A 860 21.57 23.64 -9.78
CA VAL A 860 21.58 22.99 -11.09
C VAL A 860 22.84 22.15 -11.22
N ASN A 861 22.65 20.85 -11.51
CA ASN A 861 23.74 19.93 -11.80
C ASN A 861 24.06 19.97 -13.29
N GLU A 862 25.27 20.44 -13.66
CA GLU A 862 25.71 20.50 -15.04
C GLU A 862 26.50 19.24 -15.49
N HIS A 863 27.47 18.84 -14.67
CA HIS A 863 28.34 17.70 -14.92
C HIS A 863 28.76 17.06 -13.58
N THR A 864 28.12 15.98 -13.18
CA THR A 864 28.33 15.31 -11.88
C THR A 864 28.70 13.84 -11.99
N THR A 865 28.88 13.32 -13.23
CA THR A 865 29.41 11.98 -13.52
C THR A 865 30.72 12.12 -14.27
N CYS A 866 31.84 11.94 -13.55
CA CYS A 866 33.15 12.33 -14.01
C CYS A 866 34.09 11.13 -14.10
N ALA A 867 35.00 11.18 -15.07
CA ALA A 867 36.22 10.35 -15.08
C ALA A 867 37.36 11.13 -14.37
N PRO A 868 38.37 10.44 -13.82
CA PRO A 868 39.55 11.09 -13.28
C PRO A 868 40.20 12.05 -14.29
N GLY A 869 40.49 13.28 -13.86
CA GLY A 869 41.01 14.36 -14.72
C GLY A 869 39.93 15.27 -15.29
N GLU A 870 38.64 14.91 -15.21
CA GLU A 870 37.54 15.82 -15.55
C GLU A 870 37.15 16.72 -14.37
N GLU A 871 36.32 17.75 -14.61
CA GLU A 871 35.79 18.62 -13.56
C GLU A 871 34.29 18.38 -13.38
N ALA A 872 33.87 18.18 -12.14
CA ALA A 872 32.46 18.29 -11.79
C ALA A 872 32.03 19.76 -11.83
N ALA A 873 30.87 20.05 -12.40
CA ALA A 873 30.34 21.40 -12.54
C ALA A 873 28.87 21.46 -12.10
N PHE A 874 28.53 22.47 -11.32
CA PHE A 874 27.17 22.75 -10.87
C PHE A 874 27.03 24.24 -10.46
N ILE A 875 25.80 24.74 -10.45
CA ILE A 875 25.45 26.10 -10.03
C ILE A 875 24.67 25.98 -8.72
N PHE A 876 25.13 26.71 -7.71
CA PHE A 876 24.36 26.90 -6.49
C PHE A 876 24.09 28.38 -6.27
N GLY A 877 22.85 28.74 -5.90
CA GLY A 877 22.47 30.15 -5.66
C GLY A 877 21.34 30.27 -4.64
N THR A 878 21.06 31.52 -4.29
CA THR A 878 19.96 31.91 -3.42
C THR A 878 19.36 33.22 -3.84
N SER A 879 18.05 33.39 -3.71
CA SER A 879 17.37 34.69 -3.84
C SER A 879 17.36 35.49 -2.53
N ASP A 880 17.79 34.86 -1.43
CA ASP A 880 17.87 35.54 -0.13
C ASP A 880 19.08 36.45 -0.07
N LYS A 881 18.95 37.50 0.72
CA LYS A 881 20.06 38.41 1.03
C LYS A 881 20.83 37.94 2.25
N ASP A 882 22.16 38.10 2.18
CA ASP A 882 23.07 37.84 3.29
C ASP A 882 22.94 36.42 3.89
N THR A 883 22.99 35.42 3.03
CA THR A 883 22.86 34.02 3.44
C THR A 883 24.22 33.43 3.77
N HIS A 884 24.35 32.88 4.99
CA HIS A 884 25.55 32.22 5.47
C HIS A 884 25.42 30.71 5.25
N ILE A 885 26.25 30.14 4.38
CA ILE A 885 26.12 28.75 3.91
C ILE A 885 27.36 27.99 4.32
N LEU A 886 27.16 26.91 5.05
CA LEU A 886 28.20 25.93 5.33
C LEU A 886 28.36 25.05 4.09
N TYR A 887 29.52 25.25 3.41
CA TYR A 887 29.94 24.45 2.27
C TYR A 887 30.85 23.32 2.72
N GLU A 888 30.60 22.11 2.31
CA GLU A 888 31.34 20.92 2.72
C GLU A 888 31.49 19.92 1.58
N ILE A 889 32.63 19.21 1.56
CA ILE A 889 32.87 18.07 0.67
C ILE A 889 33.08 16.83 1.52
N TYR A 890 32.33 15.77 1.19
CA TYR A 890 32.40 14.47 1.85
C TYR A 890 32.84 13.42 0.85
N THR A 891 33.77 12.57 1.24
CA THR A 891 34.13 11.37 0.49
C THR A 891 33.00 10.34 0.50
N ALA A 892 33.08 9.29 -0.31
CA ALA A 892 32.11 8.20 -0.36
C ALA A 892 31.92 7.48 1.01
N ASP A 893 32.97 7.45 1.83
CA ASP A 893 32.92 6.93 3.21
C ASP A 893 32.48 7.99 4.26
N ASN A 894 31.87 9.09 3.81
CA ASN A 894 31.33 10.18 4.61
C ASN A 894 32.34 10.94 5.47
N LYS A 895 33.60 10.98 5.07
CA LYS A 895 34.63 11.80 5.71
C LYS A 895 34.63 13.18 5.11
N CYS A 896 34.49 14.22 5.93
CA CYS A 896 34.60 15.61 5.49
C CYS A 896 36.07 15.95 5.15
N THR A 897 36.33 16.33 3.89
CA THR A 897 37.67 16.71 3.39
C THR A 897 37.85 18.20 3.25
N GLU A 898 36.79 18.93 3.01
CA GLU A 898 36.80 20.40 2.95
C GLU A 898 35.55 20.94 3.66
N ARG A 899 35.77 22.02 4.41
CA ARG A 899 34.72 22.74 5.12
C ARG A 899 35.02 24.24 5.16
N LYS A 900 34.08 25.06 4.73
CA LYS A 900 34.21 26.53 4.79
C LYS A 900 32.84 27.20 4.85
N LEU A 901 32.80 28.37 5.38
CA LEU A 901 31.64 29.25 5.32
C LEU A 901 31.71 30.10 4.05
N ILE A 902 30.68 30.09 3.25
CA ILE A 902 30.47 30.95 2.10
C ILE A 902 29.29 31.87 2.36
N ARG A 903 29.33 33.08 1.78
CA ARG A 903 28.25 34.05 1.86
C ARG A 903 27.72 34.31 0.45
N LEU A 904 26.43 34.23 0.28
CA LEU A 904 25.72 34.58 -0.95
C LEU A 904 24.60 35.57 -0.65
N SER A 905 24.32 36.47 -1.61
CA SER A 905 23.29 37.51 -1.45
C SER A 905 22.63 37.77 -2.79
N ASP A 906 21.48 37.15 -3.03
CA ASP A 906 20.71 37.23 -4.28
C ASP A 906 21.61 36.98 -5.50
N GLU A 907 22.36 35.89 -5.46
CA GLU A 907 23.36 35.56 -6.49
C GLU A 907 23.44 34.04 -6.77
N ASN A 908 23.87 33.70 -7.98
CA ASN A 908 24.31 32.39 -8.41
C ASN A 908 25.84 32.31 -8.41
N ARG A 909 26.39 31.16 -8.04
CA ARG A 909 27.81 30.85 -8.13
C ARG A 909 28.02 29.50 -8.78
N THR A 910 28.86 29.45 -9.81
CA THR A 910 29.30 28.20 -10.45
C THR A 910 30.45 27.60 -9.68
N PHE A 911 30.33 26.34 -9.33
CA PHE A 911 31.38 25.54 -8.69
C PHE A 911 31.96 24.58 -9.72
N ARG A 912 33.30 24.50 -9.79
CA ARG A 912 34.06 23.54 -10.58
C ARG A 912 35.05 22.86 -9.66
N ILE A 913 34.97 21.52 -9.60
CA ILE A 913 35.78 20.70 -8.70
C ILE A 913 36.44 19.58 -9.51
N PRO A 914 37.79 19.58 -9.58
CA PRO A 914 38.52 18.49 -10.27
C PRO A 914 38.22 17.14 -9.63
N PHE A 915 37.84 16.15 -10.46
CA PHE A 915 37.66 14.77 -10.03
C PHE A 915 38.99 14.01 -10.14
N LYS A 916 39.51 13.52 -9.03
CA LYS A 916 40.80 12.86 -8.94
C LYS A 916 40.67 11.37 -8.82
N GLU A 917 41.71 10.61 -9.18
CA GLU A 917 41.77 9.16 -8.94
C GLU A 917 41.57 8.79 -7.47
N THR A 918 42.07 9.65 -6.54
CA THR A 918 41.92 9.47 -5.08
C THR A 918 40.52 9.67 -4.55
N ASP A 919 39.59 10.17 -5.37
CA ASP A 919 38.18 10.34 -4.96
C ASP A 919 37.37 9.04 -5.03
N GLY A 920 38.00 7.95 -5.54
CA GLY A 920 37.39 6.62 -5.58
C GLY A 920 36.08 6.60 -6.36
N GLU A 921 35.00 6.16 -5.73
CA GLU A 921 33.64 6.15 -6.33
C GLU A 921 33.00 7.53 -6.43
N GLY A 922 33.56 8.52 -5.72
CA GLY A 922 33.08 9.89 -5.79
C GLY A 922 33.08 10.64 -4.47
N PHE A 923 32.43 11.80 -4.49
CA PHE A 923 32.26 12.67 -3.32
C PHE A 923 30.91 13.37 -3.37
N THR A 924 30.48 13.89 -2.22
CA THR A 924 29.25 14.67 -2.13
C THR A 924 29.58 16.08 -1.66
N VAL A 925 29.10 17.08 -2.40
CA VAL A 925 29.16 18.50 -1.98
C VAL A 925 27.86 18.84 -1.27
N SER A 926 27.94 19.40 -0.08
CA SER A 926 26.78 19.78 0.75
C SER A 926 26.76 21.29 1.00
N PHE A 927 25.59 21.89 0.81
CA PHE A 927 25.26 23.25 1.14
C PHE A 927 24.21 23.25 2.26
N THR A 928 24.58 23.70 3.46
CA THR A 928 23.69 23.71 4.63
C THR A 928 23.58 25.14 5.17
N PHE A 929 22.36 25.63 5.35
CA PHE A 929 22.12 26.93 5.96
C PHE A 929 20.77 27.03 6.64
N VAL A 930 20.60 28.05 7.48
CA VAL A 930 19.32 28.41 8.10
C VAL A 930 18.91 29.78 7.56
N LYS A 931 17.64 29.96 7.28
CA LYS A 931 17.06 31.26 6.92
C LYS A 931 15.60 31.30 7.41
N ASP A 932 15.26 32.42 8.09
CA ASP A 932 13.90 32.66 8.62
C ASP A 932 13.32 31.46 9.39
N GLY A 933 14.14 30.88 10.28
CA GLY A 933 13.74 29.72 11.11
C GLY A 933 13.68 28.38 10.42
N LYS A 934 14.03 28.29 9.14
CA LYS A 934 13.99 27.04 8.35
C LYS A 934 15.39 26.62 7.96
N MET A 935 15.61 25.29 7.96
CA MET A 935 16.83 24.67 7.48
C MET A 935 16.72 24.32 5.99
N TYR A 936 17.77 24.61 5.26
CA TYR A 936 17.94 24.23 3.86
C TYR A 936 19.21 23.40 3.72
N VAL A 937 19.08 22.25 3.07
CA VAL A 937 20.21 21.37 2.72
C VAL A 937 20.07 20.99 1.25
N LYS A 938 21.10 21.26 0.48
CA LYS A 938 21.24 20.76 -0.89
C LYS A 938 22.53 19.97 -1.00
N GLN A 939 22.45 18.85 -1.71
CA GLN A 939 23.61 17.96 -1.91
C GLN A 939 23.79 17.69 -3.39
N VAL A 940 25.05 17.70 -3.81
CA VAL A 940 25.48 17.36 -5.17
C VAL A 940 26.34 16.12 -5.06
N PRO A 941 25.79 14.94 -5.36
CA PRO A 941 26.58 13.71 -5.48
C PRO A 941 27.37 13.78 -6.79
N VAL A 942 28.69 13.74 -6.69
CA VAL A 942 29.60 13.59 -7.83
C VAL A 942 30.08 12.15 -7.85
N GLN A 943 29.82 11.44 -8.94
CA GLN A 943 30.05 10.02 -9.07
C GLN A 943 31.11 9.72 -10.13
N ARG A 944 31.90 8.68 -9.91
CA ARG A 944 32.82 8.15 -10.90
C ARG A 944 32.03 7.58 -12.08
N ARG A 945 32.43 7.95 -13.31
CA ARG A 945 31.88 7.34 -14.53
C ARG A 945 32.28 5.88 -14.58
N GLN A 946 31.32 5.00 -14.47
CA GLN A 946 31.55 3.55 -14.55
C GLN A 946 31.75 3.11 -15.99
N PRO A 947 32.69 2.22 -16.28
CA PRO A 947 32.83 1.61 -17.62
C PRO A 947 31.60 0.79 -17.96
N ASP A 948 31.22 0.79 -19.22
CA ASP A 948 30.13 -0.08 -19.71
C ASP A 948 30.61 -1.53 -19.71
N ARG A 949 30.06 -2.33 -18.80
CA ARG A 949 30.40 -3.76 -18.65
C ARG A 949 29.34 -4.70 -19.26
N ARG A 950 28.40 -4.16 -20.06
CA ARG A 950 27.39 -4.98 -20.71
C ARG A 950 28.01 -5.93 -21.71
N LEU A 951 27.52 -7.19 -21.72
CA LEU A 951 27.88 -8.18 -22.70
C LEU A 951 26.77 -8.27 -23.77
N ASN A 952 27.19 -8.30 -25.05
CA ASN A 952 26.28 -8.49 -26.15
C ASN A 952 26.37 -9.95 -26.64
N ILE A 953 25.24 -10.65 -26.64
CA ILE A 953 25.13 -12.03 -27.09
C ILE A 953 24.43 -12.04 -28.45
N GLN A 954 25.10 -12.54 -29.48
CA GLN A 954 24.57 -12.66 -30.85
C GLN A 954 24.51 -14.11 -31.25
N ALA A 955 23.34 -14.60 -31.63
CA ALA A 955 23.22 -15.88 -32.32
C ALA A 955 23.78 -15.79 -33.74
N LYS A 956 24.80 -16.58 -34.04
CA LYS A 956 25.42 -16.63 -35.38
C LYS A 956 24.75 -17.66 -36.28
N THR A 957 24.41 -18.82 -35.71
CA THR A 957 23.70 -19.89 -36.43
C THR A 957 22.69 -20.50 -35.48
N PHE A 958 21.44 -20.50 -35.91
CA PHE A 958 20.34 -21.26 -35.26
C PHE A 958 19.26 -21.50 -36.32
N ARG A 959 18.45 -22.53 -36.14
CA ARG A 959 17.26 -22.78 -36.93
C ARG A 959 16.05 -22.54 -36.00
N ASP A 960 15.07 -21.86 -36.56
CA ASP A 960 13.79 -21.57 -35.86
C ASP A 960 12.75 -22.67 -36.06
N HIS A 961 12.96 -23.58 -37.03
CA HIS A 961 12.13 -24.77 -37.29
C HIS A 961 12.98 -26.01 -37.25
N LEU A 962 12.65 -26.94 -36.39
CA LEU A 962 13.38 -28.19 -36.13
C LEU A 962 12.48 -29.41 -36.31
N LEU A 963 13.07 -30.53 -36.78
CA LEU A 963 12.41 -31.83 -36.77
C LEU A 963 12.57 -32.48 -35.39
N PRO A 964 11.54 -33.18 -34.88
CA PRO A 964 11.66 -33.93 -33.64
C PRO A 964 12.83 -34.91 -33.69
N GLY A 965 13.63 -34.93 -32.62
CA GLY A 965 14.80 -35.81 -32.49
C GLY A 965 16.02 -35.38 -33.31
N SER A 966 15.99 -34.25 -34.07
CA SER A 966 17.12 -33.75 -34.81
C SER A 966 18.19 -33.20 -33.87
N LYS A 967 19.49 -33.39 -34.29
CA LYS A 967 20.63 -32.76 -33.63
C LYS A 967 20.84 -31.35 -34.16
N GLU A 968 20.95 -30.36 -33.28
CA GLU A 968 21.23 -28.99 -33.61
C GLU A 968 22.54 -28.50 -33.02
N ASN A 969 23.16 -27.53 -33.69
CA ASN A 969 24.36 -26.87 -33.24
C ASN A 969 24.18 -25.36 -33.38
N TRP A 970 23.98 -24.68 -32.24
CA TRP A 970 23.82 -23.23 -32.19
C TRP A 970 25.15 -22.59 -31.78
N LYS A 971 25.52 -21.51 -32.50
CA LYS A 971 26.72 -20.74 -32.24
C LYS A 971 26.37 -19.34 -31.79
N PHE A 972 26.92 -18.94 -30.65
CA PHE A 972 26.80 -17.62 -30.11
C PHE A 972 28.14 -16.90 -30.14
N ARG A 973 28.11 -15.59 -30.40
CA ARG A 973 29.25 -14.70 -30.20
C ARG A 973 28.96 -13.80 -29.03
N ILE A 974 29.90 -13.69 -28.07
CA ILE A 974 29.80 -12.82 -26.93
C ILE A 974 30.86 -11.76 -27.02
N THR A 975 30.47 -10.50 -26.95
CA THR A 975 31.36 -9.34 -27.01
C THR A 975 31.05 -8.40 -25.85
N ASP A 976 32.05 -7.60 -25.47
CA ASP A 976 31.85 -6.45 -24.56
C ASP A 976 31.18 -5.26 -25.29
N ALA A 977 31.11 -4.11 -24.64
CA ALA A 977 30.54 -2.87 -25.17
C ALA A 977 31.33 -2.35 -26.37
N ASP A 978 32.64 -2.63 -26.46
CA ASP A 978 33.53 -2.24 -27.55
C ASP A 978 33.57 -3.26 -28.71
N SER A 979 32.64 -4.24 -28.70
CA SER A 979 32.53 -5.31 -29.70
C SER A 979 33.72 -6.28 -29.73
N LEU A 980 34.57 -6.29 -28.72
CA LEU A 980 35.66 -7.24 -28.56
C LEU A 980 35.14 -8.58 -28.00
N THR A 981 35.66 -9.70 -28.51
CA THR A 981 35.29 -11.03 -28.07
C THR A 981 35.89 -11.30 -26.69
N VAL A 982 35.06 -11.73 -25.73
CA VAL A 982 35.43 -11.99 -24.33
C VAL A 982 35.30 -13.47 -23.97
N SER A 983 36.12 -13.91 -23.02
CA SER A 983 35.95 -15.22 -22.38
C SER A 983 34.81 -15.15 -21.40
N ALA A 984 33.72 -15.88 -21.66
CA ALA A 984 32.52 -15.87 -20.86
C ALA A 984 31.94 -17.28 -20.70
N GLU A 985 31.22 -17.48 -19.59
CA GLU A 985 30.37 -18.64 -19.38
C GLU A 985 28.92 -18.30 -19.73
N VAL A 986 28.21 -19.24 -20.35
CA VAL A 986 26.79 -19.05 -20.75
C VAL A 986 25.90 -20.01 -20.00
N LEU A 987 24.81 -19.51 -19.45
CA LEU A 987 23.67 -20.32 -19.04
C LEU A 987 22.65 -20.34 -20.18
N ALA A 988 22.33 -21.52 -20.69
CA ALA A 988 21.31 -21.70 -21.72
C ALA A 988 20.28 -22.73 -21.26
N GLY A 989 19.02 -22.41 -21.37
CA GLY A 989 17.89 -23.30 -21.09
C GLY A 989 16.99 -23.43 -22.31
N MET A 990 16.46 -24.62 -22.53
CA MET A 990 15.43 -24.88 -23.54
C MET A 990 14.42 -25.87 -22.97
N TYR A 991 13.16 -25.50 -23.02
CA TYR A 991 12.08 -26.35 -22.55
C TYR A 991 10.83 -26.22 -23.45
N ASP A 992 9.87 -27.12 -23.29
CA ASP A 992 8.62 -27.11 -24.05
C ASP A 992 7.78 -25.87 -23.68
N ALA A 993 7.51 -24.99 -24.64
CA ALA A 993 6.76 -23.75 -24.43
C ALA A 993 5.31 -23.96 -23.94
N SER A 994 4.74 -25.16 -24.08
CA SER A 994 3.42 -25.49 -23.53
C SER A 994 3.41 -25.41 -21.98
N LEU A 995 4.57 -25.55 -21.33
CA LEU A 995 4.71 -25.45 -19.88
C LEU A 995 4.45 -24.02 -19.37
N ASP A 996 4.70 -23.00 -20.17
CA ASP A 996 4.42 -21.60 -19.81
C ASP A 996 2.93 -21.32 -19.63
N LYS A 997 2.06 -22.14 -20.21
CA LYS A 997 0.61 -22.07 -19.97
C LYS A 997 0.21 -22.63 -18.61
N LEU A 998 1.00 -23.55 -18.06
CA LEU A 998 0.81 -24.10 -16.73
C LEU A 998 1.45 -23.19 -15.67
N LEU A 999 2.67 -22.75 -15.93
CA LEU A 999 3.42 -21.85 -15.08
C LEU A 999 4.41 -21.02 -15.93
N PRO A 1000 4.16 -19.73 -16.16
CA PRO A 1000 5.13 -18.87 -16.85
C PRO A 1000 6.47 -18.88 -16.12
N PHE A 1001 7.54 -19.05 -16.87
CA PHE A 1001 8.88 -19.14 -16.30
C PHE A 1001 9.83 -18.12 -16.94
N SER A 1002 10.61 -17.45 -16.08
CA SER A 1002 11.73 -16.59 -16.47
C SER A 1002 12.81 -16.64 -15.37
N TRP A 1003 14.06 -16.45 -15.78
CA TRP A 1003 15.16 -16.32 -14.81
C TRP A 1003 15.18 -14.96 -14.10
#